data_47aa4124c7d63a6e55ecf832691decfa
#
_entry.id   47aa4124c7d63a6e55ecf832691decfa
#
_cell.length_a   1.000
_cell.length_b   1.000
_cell.length_c   1.000
_cell.angle_alpha   90.00
_cell.angle_beta   90.00
_cell.angle_gamma   90.00
#
_symmetry.space_group_name_H-M   'P 1'
#
loop_
_entity.id
_entity.type
_entity.pdbx_description
1 polymer ?
#
loop_
_entity_poly.entity_id
_entity_poly.type
_entity_poly.pdbx_seq_one_letter_code
_entity_poly.pdbx_strand_id
1 'polypeptide(L)'
;MDGAILKSMERWRDALARAWSGQEPHPDAETLPSAVQRTVERLLFQRMCEARGLEPSELLGAELRSERRLDDLTRALEDAEPAHAFSRLPPETLGRAYEHFLDRPLRGNGTGGPKPGRNARKAGGVYYTPEVLVDHVVRHTIGPLRPGPALRILDPACGGGFFLLAAYRLLLNAYPQAQRSPVPDRIEILRRHIHGVDIDPQAVEVTRRSLLLEALDGGAAGPPPASQQCEARAILARNIRCGNAIVGPDFHADSSAVNAVDWPAAFSDAFQGGSPGFDAVVGNPPWGQKGIVKDGDTWAYLRRRYRSLAGIADVFRPFVERAVTLVRPGGAWGMVLPDIVLLKDYVETRRFLLDELSLTHVDWWGMAFSSASIDVATLIGRRIPAPPGHRVQVSLRDRGTAVEHTLRQEDFRHNERLTFNLHLTPERRAILDHLARFPTLGQVCEIHEGVHSGNIRSELFVDRPVDASCQPLLFGRDEIAPYELRWNGKHIRLSVLPRSRTRNRYANVGRPEWHDREKVLVRRTGDSVLAAVDREKRYAGNNFFLVFPVAPTALTLDGLAALLNSPLITWFFRCIEPRRGRAFAELKIKHLRRFPVPSKAADPELVQRLNDRSLRRARLAQERRRIDDEVARAAMTSIIRQADEQLEQIVFSLFRLSDDRQERILRETRPAPTRRRNSGAPP
;
A
#
# COMPACT_ATOMS: atom_id res chain seq x y z
N MET A 1 20.37 -8.35 6.19
CA MET A 1 21.81 -8.18 5.87
C MET A 1 22.55 -8.12 7.19
N ASP A 2 23.67 -8.81 7.30
CA ASP A 2 24.52 -8.75 8.50
C ASP A 2 24.98 -7.30 8.70
N GLY A 3 24.78 -6.75 9.92
CA GLY A 3 25.09 -5.36 10.23
C GLY A 3 26.61 -5.04 10.15
N ALA A 4 27.47 -6.04 10.26
CA ALA A 4 28.92 -5.90 10.11
C ALA A 4 29.27 -5.63 8.64
N ILE A 5 28.75 -6.41 7.73
CA ILE A 5 29.00 -6.28 6.27
C ILE A 5 28.45 -4.97 5.73
N LEU A 6 27.28 -4.56 6.18
CA LEU A 6 26.70 -3.28 5.79
C LEU A 6 27.65 -2.11 6.18
N LYS A 7 28.20 -2.15 7.40
CA LYS A 7 29.19 -1.15 7.87
C LYS A 7 30.47 -1.18 7.05
N SER A 8 30.93 -2.35 6.61
CA SER A 8 32.11 -2.47 5.74
C SER A 8 31.83 -1.85 4.38
N MET A 9 30.68 -2.11 3.77
CA MET A 9 30.27 -1.51 2.49
C MET A 9 30.11 0.01 2.60
N GLU A 10 29.56 0.53 3.71
CA GLU A 10 29.49 1.99 3.95
C GLU A 10 30.91 2.59 4.06
N ARG A 11 31.85 1.92 4.75
CA ARG A 11 33.27 2.33 4.80
C ARG A 11 33.93 2.33 3.42
N TRP A 12 33.71 1.28 2.61
CA TRP A 12 34.23 1.22 1.24
C TRP A 12 33.69 2.38 0.39
N ARG A 13 32.38 2.62 0.47
CA ARG A 13 31.73 3.71 -0.23
C ARG A 13 32.32 5.07 0.14
N ASP A 14 32.53 5.34 1.43
CA ASP A 14 33.06 6.60 1.91
C ASP A 14 34.56 6.76 1.54
N ALA A 15 35.35 5.68 1.51
CA ALA A 15 36.73 5.69 1.10
C ALA A 15 36.86 6.00 -0.42
N LEU A 16 36.06 5.31 -1.25
CA LEU A 16 36.02 5.55 -2.70
C LEU A 16 35.54 6.97 -3.04
N ALA A 17 34.52 7.45 -2.36
CA ALA A 17 34.00 8.80 -2.57
C ALA A 17 35.07 9.88 -2.24
N ARG A 18 35.83 9.70 -1.15
CA ARG A 18 36.94 10.60 -0.82
C ARG A 18 38.08 10.55 -1.84
N ALA A 19 38.45 9.36 -2.30
CA ALA A 19 39.52 9.18 -3.26
C ALA A 19 39.22 9.81 -4.64
N TRP A 20 37.94 9.84 -5.02
CA TRP A 20 37.49 10.35 -6.31
C TRP A 20 37.03 11.80 -6.30
N SER A 21 36.73 12.38 -5.15
CA SER A 21 36.23 13.77 -5.04
C SER A 21 37.18 14.86 -5.49
N GLY A 22 38.42 14.54 -5.82
CA GLY A 22 39.44 15.48 -6.30
C GLY A 22 39.91 15.25 -7.75
N GLN A 23 39.29 14.35 -8.51
CA GLN A 23 39.70 13.99 -9.87
C GLN A 23 38.75 14.57 -10.92
N GLU A 24 39.27 14.93 -12.12
CA GLU A 24 38.49 15.39 -13.25
C GLU A 24 37.41 14.37 -13.68
N PRO A 25 36.30 14.81 -14.33
CA PRO A 25 35.15 13.94 -14.59
C PRO A 25 35.57 12.66 -15.34
N HIS A 26 34.97 11.56 -14.91
CA HIS A 26 35.12 10.21 -15.49
C HIS A 26 34.78 10.24 -17.00
N PRO A 27 35.49 9.49 -17.87
CA PRO A 27 35.33 9.55 -19.34
C PRO A 27 33.88 9.22 -19.84
N ASP A 28 33.04 8.59 -19.04
CA ASP A 28 31.72 8.09 -19.45
C ASP A 28 30.53 8.95 -18.99
N ALA A 29 30.67 10.24 -18.70
CA ALA A 29 29.59 11.15 -18.27
C ALA A 29 28.82 10.70 -17.05
N GLU A 30 29.36 9.78 -16.26
CA GLU A 30 28.67 9.17 -15.10
C GLU A 30 28.86 10.02 -13.84
N THR A 31 27.81 10.05 -13.00
CA THR A 31 27.92 10.77 -11.74
C THR A 31 28.79 10.00 -10.74
N LEU A 32 29.63 10.71 -9.96
CA LEU A 32 30.43 10.13 -8.89
C LEU A 32 29.69 9.15 -7.98
N PRO A 33 28.45 9.42 -7.53
CA PRO A 33 27.67 8.47 -6.74
C PRO A 33 27.44 7.12 -7.44
N SER A 34 27.11 7.12 -8.72
CA SER A 34 26.83 5.89 -9.47
C SER A 34 28.10 5.06 -9.69
N ALA A 35 29.23 5.71 -9.98
CA ALA A 35 30.52 5.04 -10.13
C ALA A 35 30.97 4.39 -8.81
N VAL A 36 30.89 5.12 -7.69
CA VAL A 36 31.21 4.59 -6.35
C VAL A 36 30.32 3.39 -5.99
N GLN A 37 29.02 3.49 -6.24
CA GLN A 37 28.09 2.40 -5.92
C GLN A 37 28.41 1.15 -6.74
N ARG A 38 28.63 1.27 -8.06
CA ARG A 38 29.00 0.13 -8.92
C ARG A 38 30.28 -0.54 -8.44
N THR A 39 31.28 0.24 -8.02
CA THR A 39 32.54 -0.30 -7.53
C THR A 39 32.37 -1.06 -6.22
N VAL A 40 31.58 -0.54 -5.26
CA VAL A 40 31.27 -1.26 -4.02
C VAL A 40 30.55 -2.58 -4.29
N GLU A 41 29.58 -2.60 -5.19
CA GLU A 41 28.85 -3.81 -5.57
C GLU A 41 29.75 -4.82 -6.30
N ARG A 42 30.69 -4.33 -7.14
CA ARG A 42 31.68 -5.18 -7.78
C ARG A 42 32.63 -5.82 -6.76
N LEU A 43 33.14 -5.03 -5.79
CA LEU A 43 33.98 -5.54 -4.71
C LEU A 43 33.25 -6.60 -3.88
N LEU A 44 32.00 -6.34 -3.52
CA LEU A 44 31.19 -7.32 -2.79
C LEU A 44 31.04 -8.61 -3.59
N PHE A 45 30.71 -8.52 -4.89
CA PHE A 45 30.57 -9.69 -5.75
C PHE A 45 31.89 -10.45 -5.88
N GLN A 46 33.02 -9.76 -6.09
CA GLN A 46 34.36 -10.36 -6.15
C GLN A 46 34.65 -11.15 -4.87
N ARG A 47 34.46 -10.55 -3.69
CA ARG A 47 34.66 -11.24 -2.42
C ARG A 47 33.76 -12.47 -2.24
N MET A 48 32.51 -12.37 -2.67
CA MET A 48 31.59 -13.52 -2.64
C MET A 48 32.01 -14.64 -3.61
N CYS A 49 32.64 -14.31 -4.75
CA CYS A 49 33.20 -15.28 -5.69
C CYS A 49 34.43 -15.97 -5.08
N GLU A 50 35.43 -15.21 -4.61
CA GLU A 50 36.66 -15.73 -3.99
C GLU A 50 36.35 -16.69 -2.83
N ALA A 51 35.38 -16.28 -1.97
CA ALA A 51 34.95 -17.10 -0.84
C ALA A 51 34.26 -18.42 -1.24
N ARG A 52 33.83 -18.55 -2.50
CA ARG A 52 33.24 -19.77 -3.10
C ARG A 52 34.21 -20.50 -4.05
N GLY A 53 35.44 -20.03 -4.16
CA GLY A 53 36.43 -20.58 -5.09
C GLY A 53 36.12 -20.33 -6.56
N LEU A 54 35.25 -19.34 -6.87
CA LEU A 54 34.94 -18.92 -8.24
C LEU A 54 35.99 -17.92 -8.73
N GLU A 55 36.29 -17.93 -10.05
CA GLU A 55 37.26 -17.00 -10.67
C GLU A 55 36.59 -15.66 -11.03
N PRO A 56 36.81 -14.57 -10.27
CA PRO A 56 36.15 -13.28 -10.55
C PRO A 56 36.48 -12.73 -11.93
N SER A 57 37.70 -12.96 -12.45
CA SER A 57 38.15 -12.52 -13.78
C SER A 57 37.30 -13.09 -14.93
N GLU A 58 36.88 -14.33 -14.82
CA GLU A 58 36.03 -14.99 -15.79
C GLU A 58 34.57 -14.46 -15.72
N LEU A 59 34.14 -14.07 -14.53
CA LEU A 59 32.76 -13.66 -14.27
C LEU A 59 32.54 -12.15 -14.53
N LEU A 60 33.52 -11.30 -14.28
CA LEU A 60 33.48 -9.86 -14.54
C LEU A 60 33.93 -9.46 -15.94
N GLY A 61 34.73 -10.32 -16.61
CA GLY A 61 35.17 -10.10 -18.00
C GLY A 61 35.96 -8.81 -18.23
N ALA A 62 35.57 -8.03 -19.26
CA ALA A 62 36.27 -6.80 -19.64
C ALA A 62 36.17 -5.67 -18.59
N GLU A 63 35.24 -5.73 -17.68
CA GLU A 63 35.07 -4.72 -16.63
C GLU A 63 36.28 -4.62 -15.69
N LEU A 64 37.06 -5.70 -15.52
CA LEU A 64 38.30 -5.72 -14.75
C LEU A 64 39.44 -4.97 -15.42
N ARG A 65 39.39 -4.79 -16.74
CA ARG A 65 40.55 -4.23 -17.52
C ARG A 65 40.60 -2.72 -17.55
N SER A 66 39.55 -2.01 -17.21
CA SER A 66 39.46 -0.56 -17.42
C SER A 66 39.96 0.30 -16.25
N GLU A 67 40.24 -0.26 -15.06
CA GLU A 67 40.46 0.53 -13.86
C GLU A 67 41.73 0.19 -13.06
N ARG A 68 42.89 0.11 -13.75
CA ARG A 68 44.20 -0.14 -13.08
C ARG A 68 44.58 0.82 -11.93
N ARG A 69 43.96 2.00 -11.84
CA ARG A 69 44.16 2.97 -10.72
C ARG A 69 43.41 2.63 -9.43
N LEU A 70 42.49 1.70 -9.47
CA LEU A 70 41.71 1.25 -8.31
C LEU A 70 42.37 0.10 -7.55
N ASP A 71 43.34 -0.59 -8.13
CA ASP A 71 43.93 -1.80 -7.61
C ASP A 71 44.53 -1.63 -6.22
N ASP A 72 45.17 -0.49 -5.92
CA ASP A 72 45.82 -0.27 -4.63
C ASP A 72 44.79 0.08 -3.53
N LEU A 73 43.77 0.90 -3.82
CA LEU A 73 42.70 1.22 -2.90
C LEU A 73 41.82 0.00 -2.67
N THR A 74 41.54 -0.75 -3.73
CA THR A 74 40.78 -1.99 -3.71
C THR A 74 41.49 -3.04 -2.86
N ARG A 75 42.79 -3.24 -3.01
CA ARG A 75 43.60 -4.13 -2.15
C ARG A 75 43.57 -3.69 -0.68
N ALA A 76 43.74 -2.40 -0.39
CA ALA A 76 43.70 -1.89 0.97
C ALA A 76 42.31 -2.10 1.66
N LEU A 77 41.23 -2.04 0.88
CA LEU A 77 39.88 -2.33 1.34
C LEU A 77 39.64 -3.84 1.46
N GLU A 78 40.27 -4.64 0.59
CA GLU A 78 40.24 -6.10 0.60
C GLU A 78 40.91 -6.70 1.82
N ASP A 79 42.05 -6.18 2.22
CA ASP A 79 42.82 -6.66 3.37
C ASP A 79 42.12 -6.40 4.72
N ALA A 80 41.13 -5.52 4.73
CA ALA A 80 40.43 -5.15 5.98
C ALA A 80 39.41 -6.17 6.48
N GLU A 81 38.98 -7.14 5.64
CA GLU A 81 37.93 -8.10 6.01
C GLU A 81 38.32 -9.53 5.58
N PRO A 82 38.23 -10.54 6.45
CA PRO A 82 38.63 -11.90 6.09
C PRO A 82 37.66 -12.55 5.10
N ALA A 83 38.18 -13.22 4.08
CA ALA A 83 37.39 -13.84 3.01
C ALA A 83 36.27 -14.77 3.50
N HIS A 84 36.46 -15.48 4.61
CA HIS A 84 35.45 -16.37 5.18
C HIS A 84 34.17 -15.65 5.64
N ALA A 85 34.21 -14.33 5.90
CA ALA A 85 33.02 -13.56 6.24
C ALA A 85 32.03 -13.47 5.05
N PHE A 86 32.51 -13.63 3.84
CA PHE A 86 31.72 -13.53 2.60
C PHE A 86 31.19 -14.87 2.11
N SER A 87 31.75 -16.00 2.57
CA SER A 87 31.37 -17.35 2.10
C SER A 87 29.91 -17.72 2.45
N ARG A 88 29.40 -17.20 3.56
CA ARG A 88 28.05 -17.48 4.05
C ARG A 88 27.01 -16.45 3.62
N LEU A 89 27.42 -15.41 2.86
CA LEU A 89 26.47 -14.41 2.40
C LEU A 89 25.55 -14.97 1.32
N PRO A 90 24.23 -14.86 1.50
CA PRO A 90 23.31 -15.26 0.46
C PRO A 90 23.41 -14.31 -0.75
N PRO A 91 23.20 -14.80 -1.99
CA PRO A 91 23.27 -14.00 -3.21
C PRO A 91 22.40 -12.73 -3.20
N GLU A 92 21.27 -12.73 -2.48
CA GLU A 92 20.40 -11.55 -2.28
C GLU A 92 21.11 -10.38 -1.61
N THR A 93 22.26 -10.62 -1.00
CA THR A 93 23.04 -9.56 -0.35
C THR A 93 23.43 -8.48 -1.36
N LEU A 94 23.71 -8.85 -2.63
CA LEU A 94 23.96 -7.90 -3.70
C LEU A 94 22.75 -7.00 -3.99
N GLY A 95 21.56 -7.60 -4.11
CA GLY A 95 20.32 -6.85 -4.33
C GLY A 95 19.97 -5.95 -3.13
N ARG A 96 20.17 -6.43 -1.91
CA ARG A 96 19.96 -5.63 -0.68
C ARG A 96 20.94 -4.47 -0.58
N ALA A 97 22.19 -4.65 -1.03
CA ALA A 97 23.19 -3.60 -1.07
C ALA A 97 22.82 -2.51 -2.09
N TYR A 98 22.44 -2.92 -3.30
CA TYR A 98 21.98 -2.02 -4.35
C TYR A 98 20.82 -1.13 -3.85
N GLU A 99 19.76 -1.72 -3.32
CA GLU A 99 18.58 -0.98 -2.83
C GLU A 99 18.92 -0.08 -1.62
N HIS A 100 19.81 -0.54 -0.72
CA HIS A 100 20.24 0.26 0.42
C HIS A 100 20.94 1.54 -0.01
N PHE A 101 21.80 1.49 -1.04
CA PHE A 101 22.54 2.65 -1.53
C PHE A 101 21.69 3.59 -2.37
N LEU A 102 20.68 3.10 -3.07
CA LEU A 102 19.68 3.95 -3.70
C LEU A 102 18.92 4.83 -2.69
N ASP A 103 18.67 4.32 -1.49
CA ASP A 103 18.02 5.06 -0.41
C ASP A 103 18.92 6.10 0.27
N ARG A 104 20.25 5.99 0.12
CA ARG A 104 21.25 6.82 0.79
C ARG A 104 22.30 7.38 -0.17
N PRO A 105 21.94 8.38 -0.99
CA PRO A 105 22.90 8.99 -1.90
C PRO A 105 24.10 9.59 -1.15
N LEU A 106 25.29 9.55 -1.76
CA LEU A 106 26.51 10.15 -1.22
C LEU A 106 26.29 11.64 -0.96
N ARG A 107 26.76 12.11 0.21
CA ARG A 107 26.78 13.55 0.53
C ARG A 107 27.97 14.17 -0.23
N GLY A 108 27.69 15.02 -1.21
CA GLY A 108 28.72 15.84 -1.83
C GLY A 108 29.37 16.76 -0.80
N ASN A 109 30.72 16.80 -0.75
CA ASN A 109 31.46 17.75 0.08
C ASN A 109 31.19 19.18 -0.43
N GLY A 110 30.44 19.95 0.39
CA GLY A 110 30.45 21.41 0.44
C GLY A 110 30.14 22.17 -0.85
N THR A 111 28.95 22.59 -0.98
CA THR A 111 28.38 23.87 -1.40
C THR A 111 26.88 23.67 -1.62
N GLY A 112 26.06 24.12 -0.66
CA GLY A 112 24.68 24.57 -0.89
C GLY A 112 23.67 23.66 -1.58
N GLY A 113 23.87 22.34 -1.65
CA GLY A 113 22.90 21.39 -2.19
C GLY A 113 21.71 21.21 -1.22
N PRO A 114 20.49 21.03 -1.71
CA PRO A 114 19.32 20.88 -0.86
C PRO A 114 19.55 19.71 0.11
N LYS A 115 19.27 19.94 1.41
CA LYS A 115 19.25 18.88 2.44
C LYS A 115 18.51 17.67 1.87
N PRO A 116 18.96 16.41 2.10
CA PRO A 116 18.24 15.24 1.66
C PRO A 116 16.87 15.25 2.38
N GLY A 117 15.93 15.90 1.73
CA GLY A 117 14.56 15.96 2.20
C GLY A 117 13.98 14.54 2.09
N ARG A 118 13.00 14.23 2.94
CA ARG A 118 12.09 13.06 2.84
C ARG A 118 11.58 12.79 1.40
N ASN A 119 11.94 13.58 0.41
CA ASN A 119 11.47 13.58 -0.97
C ASN A 119 12.36 12.78 -1.94
N ALA A 120 13.62 12.46 -1.62
CA ALA A 120 14.46 11.63 -2.50
C ALA A 120 13.92 10.19 -2.60
N ARG A 121 13.42 9.63 -1.49
CA ARG A 121 12.70 8.34 -1.47
C ARG A 121 11.41 8.33 -2.31
N LYS A 122 10.77 9.49 -2.50
CA LYS A 122 9.53 9.61 -3.29
C LYS A 122 9.77 9.72 -4.79
N ALA A 123 10.99 10.03 -5.22
CA ALA A 123 11.27 10.31 -6.63
C ALA A 123 11.49 9.06 -7.48
N GLY A 124 11.92 7.93 -6.89
CA GLY A 124 12.26 6.71 -7.65
C GLY A 124 11.26 5.56 -7.53
N GLY A 125 10.38 5.54 -6.52
CA GLY A 125 9.36 4.47 -6.35
C GLY A 125 9.94 3.06 -6.09
N VAL A 126 11.25 2.95 -5.85
CA VAL A 126 11.96 1.68 -5.61
C VAL A 126 12.00 1.41 -4.10
N TYR A 127 11.49 0.25 -3.68
CA TYR A 127 11.45 -0.18 -2.27
C TYR A 127 11.93 -1.61 -2.15
N TYR A 128 12.75 -1.91 -1.14
CA TYR A 128 13.11 -3.28 -0.78
C TYR A 128 11.86 -4.14 -0.56
N THR A 129 11.70 -5.18 -1.35
CA THR A 129 10.55 -6.08 -1.22
C THR A 129 10.83 -7.12 -0.13
N PRO A 130 10.06 -7.14 0.99
CA PRO A 130 10.23 -8.14 2.03
C PRO A 130 10.14 -9.57 1.50
N GLU A 131 11.03 -10.44 1.96
CA GLU A 131 11.15 -11.84 1.52
C GLU A 131 9.82 -12.58 1.63
N VAL A 132 9.05 -12.34 2.69
CA VAL A 132 7.72 -12.97 2.88
C VAL A 132 6.74 -12.64 1.75
N LEU A 133 6.82 -11.46 1.15
CA LEU A 133 5.99 -11.07 -0.01
C LEU A 133 6.48 -11.76 -1.28
N VAL A 134 7.80 -11.81 -1.47
CA VAL A 134 8.43 -12.50 -2.61
C VAL A 134 8.04 -13.97 -2.60
N ASP A 135 8.24 -14.66 -1.49
CA ASP A 135 7.91 -16.07 -1.33
C ASP A 135 6.43 -16.35 -1.54
N HIS A 136 5.56 -15.49 -1.00
CA HIS A 136 4.13 -15.64 -1.17
C HIS A 136 3.73 -15.55 -2.64
N VAL A 137 4.17 -14.49 -3.34
CA VAL A 137 3.84 -14.30 -4.76
C VAL A 137 4.41 -15.43 -5.61
N VAL A 138 5.69 -15.77 -5.43
CA VAL A 138 6.35 -16.84 -6.22
C VAL A 138 5.68 -18.18 -5.99
N ARG A 139 5.42 -18.56 -4.73
CA ARG A 139 4.78 -19.84 -4.37
C ARG A 139 3.38 -19.97 -4.96
N HIS A 140 2.56 -18.94 -4.89
CA HIS A 140 1.17 -19.00 -5.36
C HIS A 140 1.01 -18.74 -6.86
N THR A 141 1.99 -18.10 -7.51
CA THR A 141 1.97 -17.86 -8.96
C THR A 141 2.63 -19.02 -9.72
N ILE A 142 3.83 -19.41 -9.31
CA ILE A 142 4.66 -20.39 -10.04
C ILE A 142 4.43 -21.81 -9.49
N GLY A 143 4.28 -21.97 -8.18
CA GLY A 143 4.13 -23.29 -7.54
C GLY A 143 3.04 -24.19 -8.12
N PRO A 144 1.85 -23.66 -8.52
CA PRO A 144 0.81 -24.47 -9.17
C PRO A 144 1.11 -24.88 -10.62
N LEU A 145 2.15 -24.31 -11.24
CA LEU A 145 2.56 -24.66 -12.59
C LEU A 145 3.44 -25.93 -12.53
N ARG A 146 3.15 -26.88 -13.41
CA ARG A 146 4.01 -28.07 -13.50
C ARG A 146 5.33 -27.68 -14.15
N PRO A 147 6.48 -27.97 -13.52
CA PRO A 147 7.76 -27.81 -14.17
C PRO A 147 7.81 -28.65 -15.46
N GLY A 148 8.14 -27.99 -16.56
CA GLY A 148 8.28 -28.63 -17.88
C GLY A 148 9.27 -27.81 -18.72
N PRO A 149 9.79 -28.35 -19.82
CA PRO A 149 10.85 -27.73 -20.61
C PRO A 149 10.47 -26.35 -21.18
N ALA A 150 9.19 -26.04 -21.23
CA ALA A 150 8.67 -24.80 -21.80
C ALA A 150 8.27 -23.73 -20.76
N LEU A 151 8.43 -23.97 -19.45
CA LEU A 151 8.05 -23.01 -18.42
C LEU A 151 8.96 -21.77 -18.45
N ARG A 152 8.45 -20.63 -18.87
CA ARG A 152 9.18 -19.36 -18.90
C ARG A 152 8.61 -18.36 -17.91
N ILE A 153 9.47 -17.85 -17.04
CA ILE A 153 9.13 -16.92 -15.96
C ILE A 153 9.77 -15.58 -16.26
N LEU A 154 9.02 -14.48 -16.08
CA LEU A 154 9.49 -13.12 -16.30
C LEU A 154 9.24 -12.26 -15.06
N ASP A 155 10.22 -11.42 -14.74
CA ASP A 155 10.03 -10.22 -13.93
C ASP A 155 10.30 -8.97 -14.81
N PRO A 156 9.28 -8.14 -15.13
CA PRO A 156 9.44 -7.00 -16.03
C PRO A 156 10.01 -5.74 -15.34
N ALA A 157 10.33 -5.81 -14.04
CA ALA A 157 10.97 -4.76 -13.25
C ALA A 157 11.82 -5.40 -12.15
N CYS A 158 12.83 -6.19 -12.57
CA CYS A 158 13.47 -7.18 -11.70
C CYS A 158 14.32 -6.60 -10.57
N GLY A 159 14.72 -5.31 -10.63
CA GLY A 159 15.46 -4.64 -9.57
C GLY A 159 16.66 -5.44 -9.08
N GLY A 160 16.74 -5.72 -7.79
CA GLY A 160 17.79 -6.55 -7.17
C GLY A 160 17.68 -8.07 -7.41
N GLY A 161 16.71 -8.53 -8.20
CA GLY A 161 16.56 -9.93 -8.62
C GLY A 161 15.82 -10.84 -7.65
N PHE A 162 15.17 -10.34 -6.62
CA PHE A 162 14.57 -11.15 -5.53
C PHE A 162 13.53 -12.15 -6.02
N PHE A 163 12.61 -11.73 -6.90
CA PHE A 163 11.58 -12.64 -7.45
C PHE A 163 12.19 -13.71 -8.33
N LEU A 164 13.18 -13.36 -9.12
CA LEU A 164 13.87 -14.32 -10.02
C LEU A 164 14.71 -15.32 -9.23
N LEU A 165 15.39 -14.90 -8.16
CA LEU A 165 16.10 -15.80 -7.25
C LEU A 165 15.14 -16.77 -6.55
N ALA A 166 14.01 -16.25 -6.03
CA ALA A 166 13.01 -17.09 -5.39
C ALA A 166 12.38 -18.10 -6.38
N ALA A 167 12.08 -17.64 -7.61
CA ALA A 167 11.58 -18.50 -8.70
C ALA A 167 12.59 -19.58 -9.08
N TYR A 168 13.86 -19.21 -9.21
CA TYR A 168 14.94 -20.12 -9.51
C TYR A 168 15.08 -21.21 -8.43
N ARG A 169 15.08 -20.84 -7.15
CA ARG A 169 15.13 -21.79 -6.03
C ARG A 169 13.90 -22.70 -5.98
N LEU A 170 12.71 -22.15 -6.27
CA LEU A 170 11.50 -22.97 -6.36
C LEU A 170 11.64 -24.05 -7.45
N LEU A 171 12.21 -23.70 -8.60
CA LEU A 171 12.48 -24.65 -9.67
C LEU A 171 13.55 -25.66 -9.30
N LEU A 172 14.67 -25.24 -8.69
CA LEU A 172 15.69 -26.16 -8.19
C LEU A 172 15.10 -27.23 -7.25
N ASN A 173 14.18 -26.83 -6.37
CA ASN A 173 13.50 -27.75 -5.46
C ASN A 173 12.52 -28.70 -6.18
N ALA A 174 11.93 -28.26 -7.30
CA ALA A 174 11.00 -29.05 -8.09
C ALA A 174 11.68 -30.06 -9.03
N TYR A 175 12.98 -29.90 -9.28
CA TYR A 175 13.82 -30.85 -10.03
C TYR A 175 14.73 -31.62 -9.06
N PRO A 176 14.30 -32.79 -8.51
CA PRO A 176 15.09 -33.52 -7.50
C PRO A 176 16.49 -33.93 -7.99
N GLN A 177 16.66 -34.09 -9.29
CA GLN A 177 17.94 -34.34 -9.92
C GLN A 177 18.87 -33.13 -9.84
N ALA A 178 18.33 -31.91 -9.94
CA ALA A 178 19.10 -30.66 -9.84
C ALA A 178 19.59 -30.35 -8.42
N GLN A 179 18.98 -30.89 -7.37
CA GLN A 179 19.47 -30.74 -5.97
C GLN A 179 20.71 -31.60 -5.70
N ARG A 180 20.85 -32.72 -6.40
CA ARG A 180 21.99 -33.65 -6.32
C ARG A 180 22.93 -33.50 -7.50
N SER A 181 22.60 -32.65 -8.45
CA SER A 181 23.12 -32.64 -9.80
C SER A 181 24.27 -31.65 -10.01
N PRO A 182 25.12 -31.99 -11.00
CA PRO A 182 26.16 -31.09 -11.43
C PRO A 182 25.62 -29.74 -11.91
N VAL A 183 26.42 -28.70 -11.78
CA VAL A 183 26.16 -27.34 -12.23
C VAL A 183 25.48 -27.20 -13.61
N PRO A 184 25.71 -28.10 -14.60
CA PRO A 184 25.04 -28.06 -15.91
C PRO A 184 23.50 -28.01 -15.82
N ASP A 185 22.89 -28.82 -14.96
CA ASP A 185 21.42 -28.84 -14.85
C ASP A 185 20.89 -27.54 -14.25
N ARG A 186 21.64 -26.94 -13.33
CA ARG A 186 21.33 -25.63 -12.72
C ARG A 186 21.44 -24.51 -13.76
N ILE A 187 22.43 -24.56 -14.65
CA ILE A 187 22.59 -23.64 -15.78
C ILE A 187 21.44 -23.80 -16.77
N GLU A 188 20.98 -25.04 -17.02
CA GLU A 188 19.87 -25.28 -17.93
C GLU A 188 18.54 -24.69 -17.39
N ILE A 189 18.31 -24.73 -16.07
CA ILE A 189 17.18 -24.04 -15.45
C ILE A 189 17.25 -22.52 -15.69
N LEU A 190 18.42 -21.89 -15.55
CA LEU A 190 18.60 -20.48 -15.91
C LEU A 190 18.26 -20.23 -17.38
N ARG A 191 18.78 -21.07 -18.27
CA ARG A 191 18.64 -20.93 -19.72
C ARG A 191 17.17 -20.90 -20.14
N ARG A 192 16.39 -21.84 -19.61
CA ARG A 192 15.01 -22.07 -20.07
C ARG A 192 13.99 -21.21 -19.35
N HIS A 193 14.20 -20.97 -18.06
CA HIS A 193 13.08 -20.57 -17.22
C HIS A 193 13.16 -19.11 -16.73
N ILE A 194 14.34 -18.53 -16.55
CA ILE A 194 14.51 -17.28 -15.82
C ILE A 194 14.77 -16.12 -16.79
N HIS A 195 13.85 -15.13 -16.80
CA HIS A 195 13.92 -13.96 -17.65
C HIS A 195 13.60 -12.70 -16.83
N GLY A 196 14.27 -11.58 -17.14
CA GLY A 196 14.04 -10.33 -16.45
C GLY A 196 14.31 -9.10 -17.31
N VAL A 197 13.68 -8.01 -16.95
CA VAL A 197 13.92 -6.69 -17.53
C VAL A 197 13.99 -5.66 -16.42
N ASP A 198 14.92 -4.72 -16.51
CA ASP A 198 14.90 -3.50 -15.71
C ASP A 198 15.40 -2.32 -16.54
N ILE A 199 14.94 -1.13 -16.23
CA ILE A 199 15.38 0.09 -16.90
C ILE A 199 16.77 0.54 -16.42
N ASP A 200 17.14 0.18 -15.19
CA ASP A 200 18.44 0.49 -14.61
C ASP A 200 19.47 -0.58 -14.98
N PRO A 201 20.51 -0.24 -15.75
CA PRO A 201 21.58 -1.18 -16.10
C PRO A 201 22.30 -1.75 -14.86
N GLN A 202 22.37 -1.01 -13.76
CA GLN A 202 22.98 -1.49 -12.52
C GLN A 202 22.13 -2.57 -11.85
N ALA A 203 20.79 -2.40 -11.80
CA ALA A 203 19.86 -3.42 -11.34
C ALA A 203 20.01 -4.72 -12.15
N VAL A 204 20.11 -4.60 -13.47
CA VAL A 204 20.32 -5.73 -14.38
C VAL A 204 21.60 -6.50 -14.03
N GLU A 205 22.71 -5.80 -13.82
CA GLU A 205 23.98 -6.44 -13.45
C GLU A 205 23.92 -7.09 -12.07
N VAL A 206 23.32 -6.45 -11.09
CA VAL A 206 23.12 -7.01 -9.75
C VAL A 206 22.29 -8.29 -9.82
N THR A 207 21.18 -8.28 -10.58
CA THR A 207 20.33 -9.47 -10.80
C THR A 207 21.11 -10.61 -11.47
N ARG A 208 21.90 -10.31 -12.52
CA ARG A 208 22.74 -11.30 -13.19
C ARG A 208 23.75 -11.94 -12.23
N ARG A 209 24.45 -11.12 -11.45
CA ARG A 209 25.46 -11.56 -10.47
C ARG A 209 24.84 -12.39 -9.35
N SER A 210 23.69 -11.99 -8.85
CA SER A 210 22.96 -12.76 -7.81
C SER A 210 22.54 -14.14 -8.31
N LEU A 211 21.95 -14.22 -9.50
CA LEU A 211 21.57 -15.48 -10.13
C LEU A 211 22.79 -16.35 -10.48
N LEU A 212 23.88 -15.72 -10.91
CA LEU A 212 25.13 -16.42 -11.23
C LEU A 212 25.72 -17.09 -10.00
N LEU A 213 25.83 -16.38 -8.87
CA LEU A 213 26.30 -16.93 -7.60
C LEU A 213 25.44 -18.11 -7.14
N GLU A 214 24.12 -17.98 -7.26
CA GLU A 214 23.17 -19.04 -6.88
C GLU A 214 23.35 -20.28 -7.77
N ALA A 215 23.51 -20.09 -9.09
CA ALA A 215 23.63 -21.19 -10.07
C ALA A 215 24.98 -21.93 -9.99
N LEU A 216 26.06 -21.21 -9.72
CA LEU A 216 27.42 -21.75 -9.66
C LEU A 216 27.82 -22.27 -8.29
N ASP A 217 26.93 -22.20 -7.29
CA ASP A 217 27.20 -22.76 -5.96
C ASP A 217 27.25 -24.30 -6.06
N GLY A 218 28.46 -24.84 -6.18
CA GLY A 218 28.72 -26.28 -6.33
C GLY A 218 28.66 -27.05 -5.01
N GLY A 219 28.45 -26.40 -3.88
CA GLY A 219 28.42 -27.04 -2.56
C GLY A 219 29.70 -27.85 -2.29
N ALA A 220 29.54 -29.10 -1.87
CA ALA A 220 30.65 -30.03 -1.57
C ALA A 220 31.47 -30.46 -2.81
N ALA A 221 30.96 -30.26 -4.04
CA ALA A 221 31.64 -30.63 -5.28
C ALA A 221 32.70 -29.62 -5.71
N GLY A 222 32.76 -28.45 -5.04
CA GLY A 222 33.67 -27.36 -5.39
C GLY A 222 33.20 -26.54 -6.60
N PRO A 223 34.04 -25.52 -7.01
CA PRO A 223 33.67 -24.61 -8.09
C PRO A 223 33.62 -25.32 -9.46
N PRO A 224 32.64 -24.94 -10.32
CA PRO A 224 32.54 -25.49 -11.66
C PRO A 224 33.66 -24.99 -12.58
N PRO A 225 33.97 -25.70 -13.67
CA PRO A 225 34.94 -25.27 -14.68
C PRO A 225 34.64 -23.90 -15.26
N ALA A 226 35.70 -23.17 -15.69
CA ALA A 226 35.56 -21.83 -16.29
C ALA A 226 34.59 -21.82 -17.48
N SER A 227 34.54 -22.87 -18.29
CA SER A 227 33.61 -23.00 -19.42
C SER A 227 32.13 -22.89 -18.97
N GLN A 228 31.76 -23.54 -17.87
CA GLN A 228 30.41 -23.47 -17.32
C GLN A 228 30.12 -22.09 -16.70
N GLN A 229 31.11 -21.47 -16.07
CA GLN A 229 30.97 -20.10 -15.55
C GLN A 229 30.71 -19.11 -16.71
N CYS A 230 31.47 -19.19 -17.80
CA CYS A 230 31.25 -18.38 -19.00
C CYS A 230 29.89 -18.65 -19.66
N GLU A 231 29.47 -19.90 -19.73
CA GLU A 231 28.17 -20.30 -20.27
C GLU A 231 27.01 -19.69 -19.45
N ALA A 232 27.04 -19.81 -18.12
CA ALA A 232 26.01 -19.23 -17.24
C ALA A 232 25.93 -17.70 -17.39
N ARG A 233 27.09 -17.03 -17.49
CA ARG A 233 27.16 -15.59 -17.73
C ARG A 233 26.53 -15.20 -19.07
N ALA A 234 26.82 -15.93 -20.14
CA ALA A 234 26.28 -15.66 -21.47
C ALA A 234 24.75 -15.84 -21.51
N ILE A 235 24.24 -16.85 -20.83
CA ILE A 235 22.79 -17.11 -20.67
C ILE A 235 22.14 -15.93 -19.96
N LEU A 236 22.68 -15.50 -18.82
CA LEU A 236 22.11 -14.40 -18.04
C LEU A 236 22.18 -13.08 -18.81
N ALA A 237 23.23 -12.82 -19.58
CA ALA A 237 23.32 -11.65 -20.46
C ALA A 237 22.19 -11.62 -21.51
N ARG A 238 21.74 -12.79 -21.99
CA ARG A 238 20.64 -12.93 -22.94
C ARG A 238 19.26 -12.81 -22.24
N ASN A 239 19.11 -13.42 -21.08
CA ASN A 239 17.81 -13.60 -20.43
C ASN A 239 17.43 -12.41 -19.53
N ILE A 240 18.42 -11.68 -18.98
CA ILE A 240 18.18 -10.51 -18.13
C ILE A 240 18.64 -9.27 -18.91
N ARG A 241 17.69 -8.40 -19.28
CA ARG A 241 17.94 -7.30 -20.22
C ARG A 241 17.68 -5.93 -19.60
N CYS A 242 18.45 -4.95 -20.06
CA CYS A 242 18.21 -3.55 -19.74
C CYS A 242 17.20 -2.98 -20.74
N GLY A 243 16.13 -2.33 -20.22
CA GLY A 243 15.14 -1.68 -21.06
C GLY A 243 13.88 -1.22 -20.34
N ASN A 244 13.13 -0.35 -20.99
CA ASN A 244 11.88 0.18 -20.47
C ASN A 244 10.73 -0.77 -20.82
N ALA A 245 10.27 -1.53 -19.85
CA ALA A 245 9.27 -2.58 -20.02
C ALA A 245 7.89 -2.07 -20.54
N ILE A 246 7.56 -0.81 -20.29
CA ILE A 246 6.25 -0.25 -20.64
C ILE A 246 6.25 0.60 -21.91
N VAL A 247 7.41 0.85 -22.51
CA VAL A 247 7.55 1.55 -23.78
C VAL A 247 7.96 0.57 -24.86
N GLY A 248 7.26 0.56 -25.97
CA GLY A 248 7.54 -0.29 -27.12
C GLY A 248 8.25 0.45 -28.26
N PRO A 249 8.70 -0.26 -29.33
CA PRO A 249 9.37 0.33 -30.49
C PRO A 249 8.45 1.26 -31.30
N ASP A 250 7.15 1.25 -31.06
CA ASP A 250 6.16 2.15 -31.63
C ASP A 250 6.13 3.56 -31.00
N PHE A 251 7.05 3.85 -30.07
CA PHE A 251 7.27 5.19 -29.54
C PHE A 251 8.08 6.03 -30.52
N HIS A 252 7.47 7.10 -31.06
CA HIS A 252 8.02 7.87 -32.19
C HIS A 252 9.00 8.98 -31.79
N ALA A 253 9.08 9.38 -30.53
CA ALA A 253 10.19 10.18 -30.05
C ALA A 253 11.43 9.29 -29.98
N ASP A 254 12.64 9.86 -29.94
CA ASP A 254 13.89 9.12 -29.96
C ASP A 254 13.82 7.88 -29.03
N SER A 255 13.51 6.72 -29.61
CA SER A 255 13.28 5.46 -28.90
C SER A 255 14.54 4.97 -28.18
N SER A 256 15.71 5.42 -28.64
CA SER A 256 17.00 5.14 -28.00
C SER A 256 17.13 5.86 -26.65
N ALA A 257 16.59 7.07 -26.53
CA ALA A 257 16.63 7.84 -25.29
C ALA A 257 15.76 7.25 -24.18
N VAL A 258 14.70 6.49 -24.52
CA VAL A 258 13.81 5.84 -23.54
C VAL A 258 14.08 4.36 -23.35
N ASN A 259 15.08 3.79 -24.06
CA ASN A 259 15.48 2.38 -24.01
C ASN A 259 14.28 1.41 -24.15
N ALA A 260 13.47 1.60 -25.21
CA ALA A 260 12.25 0.85 -25.45
C ALA A 260 12.52 -0.66 -25.65
N VAL A 261 11.65 -1.53 -25.15
CA VAL A 261 11.77 -2.98 -25.29
C VAL A 261 10.86 -3.50 -26.40
N ASP A 262 11.50 -4.09 -27.44
CA ASP A 262 10.81 -4.95 -28.39
C ASP A 262 10.73 -6.38 -27.83
N TRP A 263 9.59 -6.72 -27.22
CA TRP A 263 9.42 -7.98 -26.51
C TRP A 263 9.60 -9.22 -27.41
N PRO A 264 8.99 -9.31 -28.63
CA PRO A 264 9.23 -10.42 -29.54
C PRO A 264 10.67 -10.57 -29.99
N ALA A 265 11.36 -9.46 -30.27
CA ALA A 265 12.77 -9.49 -30.67
C ALA A 265 13.70 -9.80 -29.49
N ALA A 266 13.38 -9.26 -28.30
CA ALA A 266 14.19 -9.47 -27.10
C ALA A 266 14.10 -10.90 -26.56
N PHE A 267 12.93 -11.54 -26.65
CA PHE A 267 12.64 -12.86 -26.10
C PHE A 267 11.91 -13.75 -27.12
N SER A 268 12.53 -13.92 -28.31
CA SER A 268 11.91 -14.63 -29.43
C SER A 268 11.35 -16.01 -29.05
N ASP A 269 12.06 -16.76 -28.21
CA ASP A 269 11.64 -18.09 -27.75
C ASP A 269 10.33 -18.08 -26.98
N ALA A 270 9.96 -16.95 -26.35
CA ALA A 270 8.70 -16.80 -25.63
C ALA A 270 7.53 -16.40 -26.54
N PHE A 271 7.81 -15.85 -27.71
CA PHE A 271 6.78 -15.34 -28.63
C PHE A 271 6.62 -16.14 -29.92
N GLN A 272 7.46 -17.18 -30.12
CA GLN A 272 7.33 -18.14 -31.21
C GLN A 272 6.42 -19.31 -30.81
N GLY A 273 5.56 -19.77 -31.73
CA GLY A 273 4.68 -20.92 -31.52
C GLY A 273 3.22 -20.57 -31.28
N GLY A 274 2.41 -21.58 -30.94
CA GLY A 274 0.95 -21.46 -30.86
C GLY A 274 0.38 -20.74 -29.63
N SER A 275 1.22 -20.40 -28.64
CA SER A 275 0.79 -19.70 -27.41
C SER A 275 1.86 -18.69 -26.99
N PRO A 276 1.90 -17.52 -27.65
CA PRO A 276 2.93 -16.52 -27.39
C PRO A 276 2.80 -15.90 -26.00
N GLY A 277 3.94 -15.66 -25.34
CA GLY A 277 4.08 -15.05 -24.03
C GLY A 277 4.78 -15.96 -23.01
N PHE A 278 4.92 -15.44 -21.81
CA PHE A 278 5.54 -16.13 -20.68
C PHE A 278 4.50 -16.99 -19.94
N ASP A 279 4.93 -18.10 -19.36
CA ASP A 279 4.06 -18.96 -18.56
C ASP A 279 3.71 -18.34 -17.22
N ALA A 280 4.64 -17.56 -16.64
CA ALA A 280 4.41 -16.79 -15.43
C ALA A 280 5.08 -15.41 -15.52
N VAL A 281 4.39 -14.39 -15.02
CA VAL A 281 4.97 -13.05 -14.79
C VAL A 281 4.78 -12.68 -13.32
N VAL A 282 5.88 -12.37 -12.65
CA VAL A 282 5.91 -11.97 -11.23
C VAL A 282 6.71 -10.69 -11.07
N GLY A 283 6.48 -9.96 -9.98
CA GLY A 283 7.30 -8.78 -9.69
C GLY A 283 6.67 -7.79 -8.75
N ASN A 284 7.43 -6.72 -8.46
CA ASN A 284 7.00 -5.53 -7.74
C ASN A 284 7.28 -4.30 -8.62
N PRO A 285 6.33 -3.82 -9.44
CA PRO A 285 6.55 -2.68 -10.32
C PRO A 285 6.82 -1.40 -9.52
N PRO A 286 7.47 -0.38 -10.12
CA PRO A 286 7.68 0.90 -9.46
C PRO A 286 6.35 1.61 -9.16
N TRP A 287 6.25 2.30 -8.00
CA TRP A 287 5.03 2.99 -7.55
C TRP A 287 5.22 4.50 -7.50
N GLY A 288 4.18 5.27 -7.89
CA GLY A 288 4.15 6.71 -7.72
C GLY A 288 3.74 7.48 -8.97
N GLN A 289 3.41 8.75 -8.73
CA GLN A 289 2.91 9.66 -9.77
C GLN A 289 3.99 10.59 -10.34
N LYS A 290 5.12 10.78 -9.63
CA LYS A 290 6.15 11.78 -9.96
C LYS A 290 7.53 11.13 -9.98
N GLY A 291 8.29 11.44 -11.04
CA GLY A 291 9.74 11.21 -11.09
C GLY A 291 10.20 10.01 -11.93
N ILE A 292 9.33 9.04 -12.23
CA ILE A 292 9.68 7.85 -13.03
C ILE A 292 9.52 8.15 -14.53
N VAL A 293 8.45 8.88 -14.90
CA VAL A 293 8.24 9.38 -16.25
C VAL A 293 8.38 10.90 -16.19
N LYS A 294 9.47 11.44 -16.72
CA LYS A 294 9.82 12.86 -16.57
C LYS A 294 9.25 13.74 -17.68
N ASP A 295 8.93 13.17 -18.83
CA ASP A 295 8.50 13.91 -20.00
C ASP A 295 7.02 13.70 -20.33
N GLY A 296 6.43 14.72 -21.00
CA GLY A 296 5.04 14.74 -21.38
C GLY A 296 4.70 13.76 -22.50
N ASP A 297 5.64 13.49 -23.40
CA ASP A 297 5.45 12.66 -24.58
C ASP A 297 5.35 11.19 -24.19
N THR A 298 6.20 10.73 -23.26
CA THR A 298 6.07 9.38 -22.68
C THR A 298 4.74 9.22 -21.97
N TRP A 299 4.27 10.20 -21.17
CA TRP A 299 2.95 10.10 -20.54
C TRP A 299 1.82 10.09 -21.57
N ALA A 300 1.91 10.88 -22.65
CA ALA A 300 0.94 10.87 -23.73
C ALA A 300 0.88 9.52 -24.46
N TYR A 301 2.06 8.93 -24.70
CA TYR A 301 2.17 7.57 -25.25
C TYR A 301 1.53 6.53 -24.33
N LEU A 302 1.89 6.50 -23.05
CA LEU A 302 1.36 5.53 -22.10
C LEU A 302 -0.16 5.63 -21.96
N ARG A 303 -0.74 6.83 -21.96
CA ARG A 303 -2.20 7.04 -21.92
C ARG A 303 -2.93 6.52 -23.16
N ARG A 304 -2.30 6.58 -24.33
CA ARG A 304 -2.86 6.00 -25.56
C ARG A 304 -2.74 4.49 -25.58
N ARG A 305 -1.64 3.98 -25.04
CA ARG A 305 -1.27 2.55 -25.14
C ARG A 305 -1.96 1.68 -24.11
N TYR A 306 -2.21 2.21 -22.90
CA TYR A 306 -2.71 1.45 -21.75
C TYR A 306 -4.06 1.95 -21.29
N ARG A 307 -5.10 1.09 -21.46
CA ARG A 307 -6.46 1.40 -21.00
C ARG A 307 -6.57 1.54 -19.48
N SER A 308 -5.77 0.78 -18.76
CA SER A 308 -5.72 0.83 -17.30
C SER A 308 -5.33 2.19 -16.74
N LEU A 309 -4.66 3.04 -17.54
CA LEU A 309 -4.10 4.33 -17.10
C LEU A 309 -5.10 5.49 -17.14
N ALA A 310 -6.34 5.27 -17.59
CA ALA A 310 -7.35 6.34 -17.60
C ALA A 310 -7.61 6.90 -16.19
N GLY A 311 -7.65 8.22 -16.07
CA GLY A 311 -7.81 8.95 -14.80
C GLY A 311 -6.48 9.29 -14.13
N ILE A 312 -6.25 8.84 -12.88
CA ILE A 312 -5.05 9.18 -12.11
C ILE A 312 -3.82 8.53 -12.74
N ALA A 313 -2.80 9.34 -13.04
CA ALA A 313 -1.52 8.85 -13.54
C ALA A 313 -0.70 8.24 -12.38
N ASP A 314 -0.44 6.94 -12.46
CA ASP A 314 0.45 6.23 -11.54
C ASP A 314 1.16 5.13 -12.33
N VAL A 315 2.48 5.05 -12.19
CA VAL A 315 3.33 4.25 -13.08
C VAL A 315 3.13 2.74 -12.92
N PHE A 316 2.71 2.25 -11.74
CA PHE A 316 2.46 0.80 -11.59
C PHE A 316 1.33 0.30 -12.51
N ARG A 317 0.40 1.16 -12.93
CA ARG A 317 -0.78 0.79 -13.73
C ARG A 317 -0.42 0.27 -15.12
N PRO A 318 0.38 0.97 -15.93
CA PRO A 318 0.85 0.42 -17.21
C PRO A 318 1.72 -0.82 -17.02
N PHE A 319 2.48 -0.96 -15.92
CA PHE A 319 3.20 -2.21 -15.61
C PHE A 319 2.25 -3.38 -15.37
N VAL A 320 1.16 -3.18 -14.62
CA VAL A 320 0.13 -4.20 -14.40
C VAL A 320 -0.45 -4.68 -15.73
N GLU A 321 -0.87 -3.77 -16.60
CA GLU A 321 -1.43 -4.11 -17.91
C GLU A 321 -0.39 -4.79 -18.81
N ARG A 322 0.82 -4.24 -18.87
CA ARG A 322 1.92 -4.84 -19.63
C ARG A 322 2.23 -6.27 -19.15
N ALA A 323 2.37 -6.46 -17.86
CA ALA A 323 2.67 -7.76 -17.28
C ALA A 323 1.59 -8.82 -17.61
N VAL A 324 0.32 -8.45 -17.52
CA VAL A 324 -0.78 -9.35 -17.91
C VAL A 324 -0.71 -9.67 -19.41
N THR A 325 -0.43 -8.68 -20.26
CA THR A 325 -0.33 -8.91 -21.73
C THR A 325 0.86 -9.77 -22.12
N LEU A 326 1.93 -9.80 -21.33
CA LEU A 326 3.11 -10.62 -21.55
C LEU A 326 2.91 -12.08 -21.09
N VAL A 327 1.95 -12.36 -20.22
CA VAL A 327 1.57 -13.75 -19.88
C VAL A 327 0.84 -14.36 -21.06
N ARG A 328 1.19 -15.62 -21.43
CA ARG A 328 0.41 -16.36 -22.44
C ARG A 328 -1.02 -16.65 -21.97
N PRO A 329 -1.99 -16.89 -22.84
CA PRO A 329 -3.32 -17.36 -22.43
C PRO A 329 -3.22 -18.59 -21.52
N GLY A 330 -3.93 -18.56 -20.37
CA GLY A 330 -3.88 -19.62 -19.36
C GLY A 330 -2.64 -19.60 -18.45
N GLY A 331 -1.66 -18.74 -18.70
CA GLY A 331 -0.49 -18.56 -17.83
C GLY A 331 -0.81 -17.85 -16.52
N ALA A 332 0.16 -17.74 -15.63
CA ALA A 332 0.01 -17.19 -14.29
C ALA A 332 0.57 -15.77 -14.18
N TRP A 333 -0.05 -14.97 -13.34
CA TRP A 333 0.36 -13.60 -13.04
C TRP A 333 0.31 -13.35 -11.53
N GLY A 334 1.33 -12.69 -10.98
CA GLY A 334 1.36 -12.34 -9.56
C GLY A 334 2.22 -11.12 -9.29
N MET A 335 1.65 -10.11 -8.62
CA MET A 335 2.35 -8.85 -8.32
C MET A 335 2.12 -8.34 -6.91
N VAL A 336 3.16 -7.66 -6.40
CA VAL A 336 3.09 -6.80 -5.22
C VAL A 336 2.69 -5.41 -5.68
N LEU A 337 1.61 -4.87 -5.13
CA LEU A 337 1.03 -3.59 -5.52
C LEU A 337 0.72 -2.71 -4.30
N PRO A 338 0.65 -1.38 -4.46
CA PRO A 338 0.16 -0.52 -3.39
C PRO A 338 -1.32 -0.82 -3.13
N ASP A 339 -1.74 -0.92 -1.86
CA ASP A 339 -3.11 -1.27 -1.48
C ASP A 339 -4.18 -0.32 -2.03
N ILE A 340 -3.77 0.89 -2.40
CA ILE A 340 -4.66 1.85 -3.04
C ILE A 340 -5.31 1.32 -4.34
N VAL A 341 -4.69 0.31 -4.99
CA VAL A 341 -5.30 -0.36 -6.16
C VAL A 341 -6.65 -1.00 -5.81
N LEU A 342 -6.83 -1.46 -4.58
CA LEU A 342 -8.04 -2.13 -4.14
C LEU A 342 -9.25 -1.18 -4.02
N LEU A 343 -9.03 0.07 -3.57
CA LEU A 343 -10.09 0.93 -3.04
C LEU A 343 -10.15 2.33 -3.64
N LYS A 344 -9.04 2.87 -4.21
CA LYS A 344 -9.00 4.23 -4.76
C LYS A 344 -9.60 4.35 -6.16
N ASP A 345 -9.41 5.52 -6.77
CA ASP A 345 -9.93 5.90 -8.08
C ASP A 345 -9.20 5.22 -9.27
N TYR A 346 -8.73 4.00 -9.06
CA TYR A 346 -8.10 3.16 -10.08
C TYR A 346 -9.09 2.18 -10.73
N VAL A 347 -10.27 2.67 -11.06
CA VAL A 347 -11.40 1.88 -11.59
C VAL A 347 -11.00 1.09 -12.83
N GLU A 348 -10.33 1.74 -13.79
CA GLU A 348 -9.97 1.09 -15.05
C GLU A 348 -8.90 0.01 -14.89
N THR A 349 -7.99 0.16 -13.92
CA THR A 349 -7.04 -0.92 -13.58
C THR A 349 -7.77 -2.13 -13.02
N ARG A 350 -8.74 -1.94 -12.11
CA ARG A 350 -9.54 -3.06 -11.58
C ARG A 350 -10.44 -3.67 -12.65
N ARG A 351 -11.04 -2.86 -13.52
CA ARG A 351 -11.81 -3.35 -14.66
C ARG A 351 -10.95 -4.26 -15.53
N PHE A 352 -9.76 -3.78 -15.91
CA PHE A 352 -8.81 -4.55 -16.69
C PHE A 352 -8.46 -5.89 -16.03
N LEU A 353 -8.11 -5.88 -14.73
CA LEU A 353 -7.81 -7.10 -14.00
C LEU A 353 -8.98 -8.08 -13.94
N LEU A 354 -10.20 -7.57 -13.73
CA LEU A 354 -11.41 -8.42 -13.69
C LEU A 354 -11.77 -8.98 -15.07
N ASP A 355 -11.46 -8.27 -16.15
CA ASP A 355 -11.76 -8.71 -17.51
C ASP A 355 -10.76 -9.76 -18.00
N GLU A 356 -9.49 -9.62 -17.67
CA GLU A 356 -8.39 -10.44 -18.20
C GLU A 356 -8.02 -11.64 -17.31
N LEU A 357 -8.32 -11.56 -16.00
CA LEU A 357 -7.80 -12.54 -15.04
C LEU A 357 -8.91 -13.27 -14.29
N SER A 358 -8.72 -14.56 -14.09
CA SER A 358 -9.27 -15.31 -12.96
C SER A 358 -8.34 -15.13 -11.78
N LEU A 359 -8.70 -14.24 -10.84
CA LEU A 359 -7.91 -13.98 -9.64
C LEU A 359 -7.97 -15.19 -8.70
N THR A 360 -6.84 -15.68 -8.25
CA THR A 360 -6.75 -16.80 -7.29
C THR A 360 -6.57 -16.30 -5.86
N HIS A 361 -5.75 -15.24 -5.68
CA HIS A 361 -5.49 -14.65 -4.37
C HIS A 361 -5.51 -13.13 -4.47
N VAL A 362 -6.08 -12.50 -3.45
CA VAL A 362 -6.00 -11.05 -3.21
C VAL A 362 -5.75 -10.84 -1.73
N ASP A 363 -4.53 -10.46 -1.37
CA ASP A 363 -4.12 -10.36 0.03
C ASP A 363 -3.73 -8.94 0.38
N TRP A 364 -4.15 -8.48 1.56
CA TRP A 364 -3.73 -7.22 2.14
C TRP A 364 -2.73 -7.48 3.27
N TRP A 365 -1.57 -6.83 3.19
CA TRP A 365 -0.44 -7.03 4.10
C TRP A 365 -0.21 -5.88 5.07
N GLY A 366 -1.03 -4.82 5.00
CA GLY A 366 -0.80 -3.61 5.78
C GLY A 366 0.55 -2.97 5.47
N MET A 367 1.19 -2.38 6.47
CA MET A 367 2.53 -1.79 6.35
C MET A 367 3.61 -2.87 6.36
N ALA A 368 3.78 -3.58 5.25
CA ALA A 368 4.78 -4.64 5.13
C ALA A 368 6.20 -4.10 4.91
N PHE A 369 6.36 -2.87 4.42
CA PHE A 369 7.66 -2.23 4.22
C PHE A 369 8.06 -1.42 5.46
N SER A 370 9.25 -1.66 6.00
CA SER A 370 9.79 -0.89 7.14
C SER A 370 10.12 0.57 6.77
N SER A 371 10.37 0.85 5.49
CA SER A 371 10.81 2.16 4.98
C SER A 371 9.68 2.99 4.35
N ALA A 372 8.52 2.41 4.06
CA ALA A 372 7.41 3.11 3.40
C ALA A 372 6.16 3.17 4.29
N SER A 373 5.51 4.34 4.31
CA SER A 373 4.20 4.55 4.96
C SER A 373 3.04 4.17 4.03
N ILE A 374 3.20 3.14 3.19
CA ILE A 374 2.22 2.68 2.21
C ILE A 374 1.89 1.23 2.53
N ASP A 375 0.60 0.94 2.62
CA ASP A 375 0.12 -0.43 2.77
C ASP A 375 0.20 -1.18 1.44
N VAL A 376 0.37 -2.48 1.52
CA VAL A 376 0.68 -3.37 0.41
C VAL A 376 -0.42 -4.39 0.20
N ALA A 377 -0.66 -4.73 -1.07
CA ALA A 377 -1.48 -5.86 -1.46
C ALA A 377 -0.70 -6.77 -2.43
N THR A 378 -0.95 -8.06 -2.38
CA THR A 378 -0.55 -9.01 -3.42
C THR A 378 -1.78 -9.48 -4.18
N LEU A 379 -1.69 -9.45 -5.51
CA LEU A 379 -2.72 -9.95 -6.40
C LEU A 379 -2.13 -11.04 -7.27
N ILE A 380 -2.81 -12.19 -7.31
CA ILE A 380 -2.36 -13.36 -8.06
C ILE A 380 -3.54 -13.91 -8.87
N GLY A 381 -3.29 -14.35 -10.10
CA GLY A 381 -4.33 -14.87 -10.98
C GLY A 381 -3.77 -15.60 -12.21
N ARG A 382 -4.69 -16.06 -13.05
CA ARG A 382 -4.38 -16.67 -14.34
C ARG A 382 -4.97 -15.84 -15.46
N ARG A 383 -4.26 -15.71 -16.58
CA ARG A 383 -4.76 -14.99 -17.76
C ARG A 383 -5.79 -15.84 -18.53
N ILE A 384 -6.95 -15.94 -17.91
CA ILE A 384 -8.20 -16.47 -18.48
C ILE A 384 -9.36 -15.68 -17.88
N PRO A 385 -10.45 -15.47 -18.61
CA PRO A 385 -11.67 -14.91 -18.01
C PRO A 385 -12.16 -15.78 -16.86
N ALA A 386 -12.61 -15.16 -15.77
CA ALA A 386 -13.14 -15.88 -14.63
C ALA A 386 -14.49 -16.53 -14.99
N PRO A 387 -14.67 -17.85 -14.76
CA PRO A 387 -15.96 -18.49 -14.94
C PRO A 387 -16.98 -17.98 -13.90
N PRO A 388 -18.29 -18.12 -14.16
CA PRO A 388 -19.32 -17.82 -13.18
C PRO A 388 -19.08 -18.52 -11.84
N GLY A 389 -19.23 -17.79 -10.73
CA GLY A 389 -19.02 -18.33 -9.40
C GLY A 389 -17.54 -18.55 -9.00
N HIS A 390 -16.58 -18.10 -9.82
CA HIS A 390 -15.15 -18.20 -9.52
C HIS A 390 -14.82 -17.59 -8.15
N ARG A 391 -14.10 -18.36 -7.32
CA ARG A 391 -13.77 -18.00 -5.94
C ARG A 391 -12.32 -17.53 -5.84
N VAL A 392 -12.14 -16.44 -5.11
CA VAL A 392 -10.86 -15.80 -4.83
C VAL A 392 -10.51 -16.01 -3.36
N GLN A 393 -9.35 -16.54 -3.07
CA GLN A 393 -8.82 -16.58 -1.71
C GLN A 393 -8.41 -15.16 -1.28
N VAL A 394 -8.82 -14.78 -0.09
CA VAL A 394 -8.54 -13.47 0.47
C VAL A 394 -7.87 -13.62 1.83
N SER A 395 -6.78 -12.92 2.04
CA SER A 395 -6.09 -12.85 3.32
C SER A 395 -5.94 -11.38 3.77
N LEU A 396 -6.34 -11.11 5.00
CA LEU A 396 -6.18 -9.82 5.66
C LEU A 396 -5.15 -9.98 6.78
N ARG A 397 -3.95 -9.45 6.59
CA ARG A 397 -2.84 -9.62 7.53
C ARG A 397 -2.57 -8.31 8.26
N ASP A 398 -2.78 -8.30 9.56
CA ASP A 398 -2.48 -7.15 10.41
C ASP A 398 -1.71 -7.59 11.65
N ARG A 399 -0.50 -7.05 11.83
CA ARG A 399 0.36 -7.20 13.03
C ARG A 399 0.45 -8.65 13.58
N GLY A 400 0.65 -9.61 12.68
CA GLY A 400 0.84 -11.01 13.05
C GLY A 400 -0.45 -11.84 13.16
N THR A 401 -1.61 -11.25 12.90
CA THR A 401 -2.88 -11.97 12.73
C THR A 401 -3.25 -12.05 11.25
N ALA A 402 -3.72 -13.20 10.80
CA ALA A 402 -4.27 -13.38 9.47
C ALA A 402 -5.74 -13.80 9.58
N VAL A 403 -6.60 -13.13 8.83
CA VAL A 403 -7.99 -13.54 8.62
C VAL A 403 -8.12 -13.97 7.18
N GLU A 404 -8.42 -15.24 6.95
CA GLU A 404 -8.55 -15.82 5.63
C GLU A 404 -9.99 -16.20 5.35
N HIS A 405 -10.47 -15.91 4.15
CA HIS A 405 -11.79 -16.29 3.67
C HIS A 405 -11.82 -16.28 2.14
N THR A 406 -12.98 -16.64 1.58
CA THR A 406 -13.14 -16.72 0.13
C THR A 406 -14.25 -15.79 -0.32
N LEU A 407 -14.03 -15.02 -1.39
CA LEU A 407 -15.03 -14.20 -2.05
C LEU A 407 -15.26 -14.69 -3.49
N ARG A 408 -16.42 -14.37 -4.07
CA ARG A 408 -16.64 -14.58 -5.50
C ARG A 408 -16.05 -13.39 -6.27
N GLN A 409 -15.33 -13.63 -7.36
CA GLN A 409 -14.76 -12.55 -8.17
C GLN A 409 -15.83 -11.62 -8.72
N GLU A 410 -16.99 -12.15 -9.07
CA GLU A 410 -18.13 -11.36 -9.54
C GLU A 410 -18.64 -10.34 -8.52
N ASP A 411 -18.46 -10.59 -7.20
CA ASP A 411 -18.86 -9.66 -6.15
C ASP A 411 -18.06 -8.34 -6.24
N PHE A 412 -16.82 -8.38 -6.73
CA PHE A 412 -16.04 -7.17 -6.98
C PHE A 412 -16.64 -6.30 -8.10
N ARG A 413 -17.27 -6.91 -9.12
CA ARG A 413 -17.94 -6.18 -10.19
C ARG A 413 -19.19 -5.44 -9.72
N HIS A 414 -19.87 -5.97 -8.71
CA HIS A 414 -21.05 -5.34 -8.11
C HIS A 414 -20.72 -4.26 -7.08
N ASN A 415 -19.47 -4.17 -6.65
CA ASN A 415 -19.06 -3.13 -5.71
C ASN A 415 -19.01 -1.76 -6.39
N GLU A 416 -19.34 -0.71 -5.64
CA GLU A 416 -19.19 0.66 -6.12
C GLU A 416 -17.78 0.89 -6.64
N ARG A 417 -17.68 1.40 -7.90
CA ARG A 417 -16.39 1.66 -8.58
C ARG A 417 -15.51 0.42 -8.72
N LEU A 418 -16.09 -0.77 -8.79
CA LEU A 418 -15.38 -2.06 -8.88
C LEU A 418 -14.37 -2.27 -7.74
N THR A 419 -14.62 -1.76 -6.55
CA THR A 419 -13.67 -1.89 -5.43
C THR A 419 -13.46 -3.35 -5.02
N PHE A 420 -12.21 -3.72 -4.79
CA PHE A 420 -11.87 -5.01 -4.19
C PHE A 420 -11.96 -4.88 -2.68
N ASN A 421 -13.21 -4.83 -2.19
CA ASN A 421 -13.49 -4.77 -0.76
C ASN A 421 -13.33 -6.16 -0.14
N LEU A 422 -12.16 -6.43 0.39
CA LEU A 422 -11.79 -7.73 0.94
C LEU A 422 -12.53 -8.09 2.24
N HIS A 423 -13.13 -7.11 2.90
CA HIS A 423 -13.90 -7.34 4.14
C HIS A 423 -15.35 -7.73 3.88
N LEU A 424 -15.84 -7.66 2.64
CA LEU A 424 -17.23 -7.81 2.31
C LEU A 424 -17.59 -9.28 2.04
N THR A 425 -17.64 -10.08 3.10
CA THR A 425 -18.05 -11.49 3.01
C THR A 425 -19.51 -11.64 2.56
N PRO A 426 -19.94 -12.83 2.07
CA PRO A 426 -21.32 -13.07 1.66
C PRO A 426 -22.36 -12.73 2.74
N GLU A 427 -22.06 -13.02 4.01
CA GLU A 427 -22.95 -12.73 5.13
C GLU A 427 -23.05 -11.22 5.38
N ARG A 428 -21.94 -10.49 5.30
CA ARG A 428 -21.95 -9.02 5.40
C ARG A 428 -22.71 -8.40 4.24
N ARG A 429 -22.54 -8.94 3.03
CA ARG A 429 -23.30 -8.53 1.85
C ARG A 429 -24.79 -8.70 2.07
N ALA A 430 -25.22 -9.86 2.56
CA ALA A 430 -26.65 -10.12 2.84
C ALA A 430 -27.27 -9.15 3.85
N ILE A 431 -26.48 -8.66 4.82
CA ILE A 431 -26.94 -7.60 5.75
C ILE A 431 -27.01 -6.24 5.03
N LEU A 432 -26.00 -5.89 4.24
CA LEU A 432 -26.01 -4.63 3.46
C LEU A 432 -27.17 -4.59 2.46
N ASP A 433 -27.44 -5.68 1.76
CA ASP A 433 -28.55 -5.80 0.80
C ASP A 433 -29.90 -5.69 1.49
N HIS A 434 -30.01 -6.22 2.73
CA HIS A 434 -31.21 -6.01 3.56
C HIS A 434 -31.36 -4.52 3.93
N LEU A 435 -30.28 -3.87 4.37
CA LEU A 435 -30.28 -2.47 4.77
C LEU A 435 -30.49 -1.51 3.57
N ALA A 436 -30.11 -1.91 2.36
CA ALA A 436 -30.33 -1.13 1.14
C ALA A 436 -31.82 -0.92 0.79
N ARG A 437 -32.73 -1.67 1.42
CA ARG A 437 -34.19 -1.50 1.27
C ARG A 437 -34.75 -0.32 2.06
N PHE A 438 -33.95 0.24 2.98
CA PHE A 438 -34.35 1.37 3.81
C PHE A 438 -33.91 2.70 3.17
N PRO A 439 -34.62 3.81 3.47
CA PRO A 439 -34.18 5.14 3.07
C PRO A 439 -32.76 5.44 3.57
N THR A 440 -32.08 6.36 2.93
CA THR A 440 -30.73 6.78 3.35
C THR A 440 -30.77 8.12 4.04
N LEU A 441 -29.77 8.38 4.89
CA LEU A 441 -29.60 9.66 5.59
C LEU A 441 -29.57 10.85 4.63
N GLY A 442 -28.96 10.68 3.45
CA GLY A 442 -28.91 11.72 2.43
C GLY A 442 -30.26 12.07 1.78
N GLN A 443 -31.29 11.21 1.93
CA GLN A 443 -32.65 11.48 1.45
C GLN A 443 -33.50 12.24 2.46
N VAL A 444 -33.15 12.18 3.75
CA VAL A 444 -33.94 12.77 4.83
C VAL A 444 -33.21 13.86 5.61
N CYS A 445 -31.90 14.04 5.37
CA CYS A 445 -31.07 15.02 6.04
C CYS A 445 -30.23 15.83 5.07
N GLU A 446 -30.10 17.12 5.36
CA GLU A 446 -29.07 18.00 4.82
C GLU A 446 -27.77 17.80 5.61
N ILE A 447 -26.62 17.68 4.94
CA ILE A 447 -25.33 17.36 5.56
C ILE A 447 -24.28 18.32 5.03
N HIS A 448 -23.61 19.05 5.94
CA HIS A 448 -22.56 20.01 5.63
C HIS A 448 -21.26 19.71 6.39
N GLU A 449 -20.15 20.21 5.85
CA GLU A 449 -18.87 20.24 6.57
C GLU A 449 -18.85 21.47 7.50
N GLY A 450 -18.18 21.30 8.64
CA GLY A 450 -17.88 22.42 9.51
C GLY A 450 -16.85 23.38 8.91
N VAL A 451 -16.50 24.41 9.67
CA VAL A 451 -15.61 25.52 9.27
C VAL A 451 -14.24 25.02 8.84
N HIS A 452 -13.83 25.38 7.63
CA HIS A 452 -12.46 25.27 7.15
C HIS A 452 -11.72 26.61 7.36
N SER A 453 -10.73 26.62 8.24
CA SER A 453 -9.94 27.80 8.54
C SER A 453 -9.03 28.27 7.40
N GLY A 454 -8.83 27.46 6.37
CA GLY A 454 -7.92 27.79 5.29
C GLY A 454 -6.51 28.11 5.80
N ASN A 455 -5.97 29.24 5.35
CA ASN A 455 -4.64 29.71 5.74
C ASN A 455 -4.66 30.84 6.78
N ILE A 456 -5.85 31.19 7.36
CA ILE A 456 -6.00 32.23 8.40
C ILE A 456 -6.37 31.64 9.76
N ARG A 457 -5.99 30.39 10.03
CA ARG A 457 -6.39 29.67 11.24
C ARG A 457 -6.05 30.39 12.54
N SER A 458 -4.85 30.96 12.64
CA SER A 458 -4.38 31.66 13.85
C SER A 458 -5.10 32.96 14.14
N GLU A 459 -5.70 33.60 13.13
CA GLU A 459 -6.51 34.79 13.27
C GLU A 459 -7.99 34.43 13.51
N LEU A 460 -8.47 33.37 12.85
CA LEU A 460 -9.86 32.93 12.86
C LEU A 460 -10.24 32.20 14.14
N PHE A 461 -9.37 31.36 14.70
CA PHE A 461 -9.63 30.58 15.91
C PHE A 461 -8.86 31.13 17.09
N VAL A 462 -9.60 31.57 18.11
CA VAL A 462 -9.07 32.25 19.29
C VAL A 462 -9.47 31.51 20.56
N ASP A 463 -8.61 31.53 21.58
CA ASP A 463 -8.86 30.83 22.84
C ASP A 463 -9.82 31.56 23.77
N ARG A 464 -10.04 32.86 23.54
CA ARG A 464 -10.99 33.70 24.26
C ARG A 464 -11.56 34.78 23.34
N PRO A 465 -12.76 35.31 23.62
CA PRO A 465 -13.32 36.42 22.84
C PRO A 465 -12.42 37.62 22.83
N VAL A 466 -12.16 38.16 21.64
CA VAL A 466 -11.34 39.41 21.44
C VAL A 466 -12.17 40.57 20.93
N ASP A 467 -13.35 40.31 20.34
CA ASP A 467 -14.33 41.31 19.91
C ASP A 467 -15.74 40.70 19.86
N ALA A 468 -16.74 41.52 19.57
CA ALA A 468 -18.16 41.13 19.52
C ALA A 468 -18.52 40.15 18.40
N SER A 469 -17.63 39.92 17.42
CA SER A 469 -17.84 38.95 16.34
C SER A 469 -17.47 37.49 16.74
N CYS A 470 -16.92 37.31 17.95
CA CYS A 470 -16.48 36.01 18.43
C CYS A 470 -17.69 35.15 18.84
N GLN A 471 -17.77 33.94 18.29
CA GLN A 471 -18.80 32.98 18.60
C GLN A 471 -18.16 31.67 19.14
N PRO A 472 -18.85 30.92 20.05
CA PRO A 472 -18.34 29.63 20.53
C PRO A 472 -18.06 28.65 19.40
N LEU A 473 -16.90 27.97 19.44
CA LEU A 473 -16.43 27.04 18.42
C LEU A 473 -16.09 25.70 19.04
N LEU A 474 -16.67 24.63 18.50
CA LEU A 474 -16.25 23.25 18.71
C LEU A 474 -15.25 22.87 17.60
N PHE A 475 -14.04 22.50 17.97
CA PHE A 475 -12.98 22.16 16.99
C PHE A 475 -12.18 20.92 17.36
N GLY A 476 -12.05 20.62 18.64
CA GLY A 476 -11.23 19.53 19.16
C GLY A 476 -11.86 18.14 18.90
N ARG A 477 -11.01 17.16 18.67
CA ARG A 477 -11.44 15.75 18.55
C ARG A 477 -12.09 15.23 19.85
N ASP A 478 -11.63 15.71 20.99
CA ASP A 478 -12.04 15.28 22.32
C ASP A 478 -13.25 16.06 22.84
N GLU A 479 -13.76 17.02 22.05
CA GLU A 479 -14.95 17.80 22.39
C GLU A 479 -16.26 17.08 22.07
N ILE A 480 -16.21 15.86 21.52
CA ILE A 480 -17.37 14.99 21.28
C ILE A 480 -17.18 13.59 21.83
N ALA A 481 -18.17 13.15 22.54
CA ALA A 481 -18.39 11.75 22.94
C ALA A 481 -19.82 11.31 22.54
N PRO A 482 -20.19 10.04 22.61
CA PRO A 482 -21.56 9.63 22.32
C PRO A 482 -22.57 10.40 23.16
N TYR A 483 -23.50 11.14 22.50
CA TYR A 483 -24.55 12.00 23.08
C TYR A 483 -24.05 13.23 23.84
N GLU A 484 -22.76 13.53 23.85
CA GLU A 484 -22.19 14.59 24.66
C GLU A 484 -21.25 15.50 23.83
N LEU A 485 -21.40 16.84 24.03
CA LEU A 485 -20.45 17.83 23.52
C LEU A 485 -19.74 18.49 24.71
N ARG A 486 -18.45 18.72 24.56
CA ARG A 486 -17.56 19.30 25.57
C ARG A 486 -16.82 20.48 24.98
N TRP A 487 -17.41 21.66 25.11
CA TRP A 487 -16.76 22.87 24.64
C TRP A 487 -15.59 23.24 25.55
N ASN A 488 -14.45 23.51 24.96
CA ASN A 488 -13.18 23.82 25.65
C ASN A 488 -12.88 25.33 25.75
N GLY A 489 -13.86 26.23 25.46
CA GLY A 489 -13.69 27.68 25.54
C GLY A 489 -13.19 28.33 24.26
N LYS A 490 -12.94 27.60 23.17
CA LYS A 490 -12.51 28.17 21.89
C LYS A 490 -13.61 28.94 21.19
N HIS A 491 -13.21 29.98 20.45
CA HIS A 491 -14.11 30.84 19.69
C HIS A 491 -13.63 30.97 18.24
N ILE A 492 -14.60 31.26 17.36
CA ILE A 492 -14.36 31.72 16.00
C ILE A 492 -14.56 33.22 15.92
N ARG A 493 -13.60 33.94 15.36
CA ARG A 493 -13.65 35.40 15.16
C ARG A 493 -14.10 35.70 13.74
N LEU A 494 -15.37 36.12 13.59
CA LEU A 494 -15.97 36.29 12.25
C LEU A 494 -15.53 37.62 11.56
N SER A 495 -15.06 38.61 12.32
CA SER A 495 -14.58 39.90 11.78
C SER A 495 -13.35 39.79 10.86
N VAL A 496 -12.57 38.70 10.99
CA VAL A 496 -11.35 38.49 10.18
C VAL A 496 -11.61 37.77 8.85
N LEU A 497 -12.85 37.39 8.58
CA LEU A 497 -13.20 36.67 7.34
C LEU A 497 -12.94 37.57 6.12
N PRO A 498 -12.22 37.05 5.10
CA PRO A 498 -11.99 37.82 3.89
C PRO A 498 -13.29 37.98 3.09
N ARG A 499 -13.55 39.19 2.59
CA ARG A 499 -14.74 39.52 1.75
C ARG A 499 -14.72 38.75 0.42
N SER A 500 -13.53 38.35 -0.09
CA SER A 500 -13.34 37.54 -1.27
C SER A 500 -12.19 36.55 -1.06
N ARG A 501 -12.29 35.38 -1.69
CA ARG A 501 -11.21 34.38 -1.68
C ARG A 501 -10.04 34.87 -2.54
N THR A 502 -8.86 34.96 -1.94
CA THR A 502 -7.61 35.17 -2.67
C THR A 502 -6.68 33.96 -2.45
N ARG A 503 -5.66 33.81 -3.31
CA ARG A 503 -4.65 32.74 -3.14
C ARG A 503 -3.91 32.85 -1.80
N ASN A 504 -3.77 34.07 -1.28
CA ASN A 504 -3.03 34.38 -0.06
C ASN A 504 -3.90 34.49 1.20
N ARG A 505 -5.22 34.52 1.08
CA ARG A 505 -6.11 34.65 2.24
C ARG A 505 -7.49 34.05 1.96
N TYR A 506 -7.78 32.91 2.58
CA TYR A 506 -9.07 32.24 2.45
C TYR A 506 -9.46 31.45 3.69
N ALA A 507 -10.75 31.36 3.94
CA ALA A 507 -11.43 30.45 4.85
C ALA A 507 -12.79 30.08 4.24
N ASN A 508 -13.39 28.99 4.71
CA ASN A 508 -14.74 28.59 4.36
C ASN A 508 -15.52 28.29 5.63
N VAL A 509 -16.40 29.18 6.03
CA VAL A 509 -17.21 29.07 7.26
C VAL A 509 -18.58 28.43 6.99
N GLY A 510 -18.93 28.26 5.70
CA GLY A 510 -20.27 27.87 5.32
C GLY A 510 -21.26 29.01 5.42
N ARG A 511 -22.54 28.69 5.55
CA ARG A 511 -23.61 29.68 5.75
C ARG A 511 -23.86 29.88 7.23
N PRO A 512 -24.05 31.11 7.73
CA PRO A 512 -24.35 31.39 9.14
C PRO A 512 -25.55 30.57 9.65
N GLU A 513 -26.61 30.42 8.82
CA GLU A 513 -27.84 29.71 9.17
C GLU A 513 -27.59 28.23 9.54
N TRP A 514 -26.47 27.64 9.10
CA TRP A 514 -26.11 26.27 9.51
C TRP A 514 -25.64 26.20 10.96
N HIS A 515 -25.14 27.31 11.49
CA HIS A 515 -24.64 27.37 12.87
C HIS A 515 -25.74 27.83 13.83
N ASP A 516 -26.67 28.71 13.38
CA ASP A 516 -27.68 29.34 14.20
C ASP A 516 -28.92 28.46 14.54
N ARG A 517 -28.87 27.17 14.21
CA ARG A 517 -29.95 26.23 14.53
C ARG A 517 -29.43 25.00 15.25
N GLU A 518 -30.32 24.31 15.97
CA GLU A 518 -30.00 23.01 16.58
C GLU A 518 -29.65 21.99 15.50
N LYS A 519 -28.70 21.11 15.79
CA LYS A 519 -28.14 20.15 14.81
C LYS A 519 -27.53 18.94 15.48
N VAL A 520 -27.39 17.86 14.72
CA VAL A 520 -26.54 16.75 15.12
C VAL A 520 -25.14 16.99 14.58
N LEU A 521 -24.15 16.99 15.44
CA LEU A 521 -22.74 16.99 15.09
C LEU A 521 -22.21 15.56 15.01
N VAL A 522 -21.51 15.24 13.94
CA VAL A 522 -20.91 13.92 13.72
C VAL A 522 -19.41 14.07 13.55
N ARG A 523 -18.62 13.30 14.31
CA ARG A 523 -17.16 13.35 14.26
C ARG A 523 -16.63 12.83 12.92
N ARG A 524 -15.68 13.56 12.31
CA ARG A 524 -15.08 13.22 11.02
C ARG A 524 -14.05 12.09 11.11
N THR A 525 -13.23 12.05 12.16
CA THR A 525 -12.09 11.13 12.26
C THR A 525 -12.35 10.02 13.27
N GLY A 526 -12.10 8.78 12.89
CA GLY A 526 -12.25 7.59 13.71
C GLY A 526 -12.85 6.43 12.93
N ASP A 527 -12.72 5.22 13.47
CA ASP A 527 -13.26 3.97 12.91
C ASP A 527 -14.67 3.65 13.42
N SER A 528 -15.21 4.52 14.28
CA SER A 528 -16.57 4.49 14.81
C SER A 528 -17.27 5.82 14.59
N VAL A 529 -18.56 5.75 14.34
CA VAL A 529 -19.39 6.96 14.18
C VAL A 529 -19.76 7.46 15.57
N LEU A 530 -19.47 8.74 15.83
CA LEU A 530 -19.85 9.42 17.08
C LEU A 530 -20.69 10.64 16.75
N ALA A 531 -21.82 10.77 17.43
CA ALA A 531 -22.79 11.84 17.22
C ALA A 531 -23.29 12.42 18.54
N ALA A 532 -23.55 13.72 18.55
CA ALA A 532 -24.17 14.42 19.66
C ALA A 532 -25.00 15.61 19.16
N VAL A 533 -26.04 16.00 19.91
CA VAL A 533 -26.91 17.12 19.57
C VAL A 533 -26.33 18.42 20.09
N ASP A 534 -26.13 19.41 19.21
CA ASP A 534 -25.79 20.79 19.58
C ASP A 534 -27.06 21.63 19.65
N ARG A 535 -27.49 21.97 20.87
CA ARG A 535 -28.63 22.83 21.16
C ARG A 535 -28.23 24.28 21.43
N GLU A 536 -26.91 24.51 21.68
CA GLU A 536 -26.39 25.84 21.98
C GLU A 536 -25.95 26.58 20.70
N LYS A 537 -26.23 25.99 19.53
CA LYS A 537 -26.01 26.64 18.22
C LYS A 537 -24.60 27.15 18.01
N ARG A 538 -23.62 26.33 18.44
CA ARG A 538 -22.19 26.65 18.30
C ARG A 538 -21.70 26.45 16.85
N TYR A 539 -20.67 27.23 16.51
CA TYR A 539 -19.89 26.91 15.32
C TYR A 539 -19.14 25.59 15.51
N ALA A 540 -18.97 24.84 14.44
CA ALA A 540 -18.21 23.59 14.46
C ALA A 540 -17.17 23.61 13.35
N GLY A 541 -15.92 23.26 13.68
CA GLY A 541 -14.82 23.15 12.73
C GLY A 541 -14.94 21.93 11.82
N ASN A 542 -14.04 21.84 10.85
CA ASN A 542 -14.03 20.77 9.84
C ASN A 542 -13.74 19.35 10.37
N ASN A 543 -13.55 19.20 11.68
CA ASN A 543 -13.52 17.91 12.37
C ASN A 543 -14.92 17.33 12.61
N PHE A 544 -15.97 18.09 12.27
CA PHE A 544 -17.37 17.73 12.41
C PHE A 544 -18.13 17.88 11.10
N PHE A 545 -19.15 17.04 10.94
CA PHE A 545 -20.23 17.25 10.00
C PHE A 545 -21.46 17.74 10.74
N LEU A 546 -22.21 18.64 10.11
CA LEU A 546 -23.46 19.21 10.59
C LEU A 546 -24.60 18.48 9.87
N VAL A 547 -25.50 17.84 10.62
CA VAL A 547 -26.60 17.04 10.08
C VAL A 547 -27.94 17.61 10.55
N PHE A 548 -28.82 17.89 9.58
CA PHE A 548 -30.12 18.52 9.79
C PHE A 548 -31.22 17.70 9.13
N PRO A 549 -32.26 17.26 9.84
CA PRO A 549 -33.46 16.70 9.23
C PRO A 549 -34.16 17.76 8.33
N VAL A 550 -34.45 17.42 7.08
CA VAL A 550 -35.11 18.34 6.11
C VAL A 550 -36.43 17.77 5.56
N ALA A 551 -36.59 16.47 5.56
CA ALA A 551 -37.81 15.80 5.18
C ALA A 551 -38.57 15.35 6.43
N PRO A 552 -39.88 15.10 6.34
CA PRO A 552 -40.60 14.50 7.44
C PRO A 552 -39.95 13.19 7.85
N THR A 553 -39.23 13.22 8.95
CA THR A 553 -38.70 12.05 9.63
C THR A 553 -39.37 11.96 11.01
N ALA A 554 -39.71 10.76 11.42
CA ALA A 554 -40.23 10.57 12.75
C ALA A 554 -39.17 10.62 13.85
N LEU A 555 -37.84 10.68 13.45
CA LEU A 555 -36.72 10.80 14.37
C LEU A 555 -36.55 12.26 14.82
N THR A 556 -36.45 12.49 16.11
CA THR A 556 -35.94 13.73 16.69
C THR A 556 -34.43 13.84 16.50
N LEU A 557 -33.81 15.00 16.80
CA LEU A 557 -32.34 15.12 16.80
C LEU A 557 -31.67 14.09 17.72
N ASP A 558 -32.27 13.79 18.89
CA ASP A 558 -31.77 12.78 19.83
C ASP A 558 -31.90 11.38 19.26
N GLY A 559 -33.04 11.04 18.66
CA GLY A 559 -33.26 9.78 17.99
C GLY A 559 -32.29 9.56 16.82
N LEU A 560 -32.03 10.61 16.07
CA LEU A 560 -31.02 10.59 15.00
C LEU A 560 -29.61 10.39 15.56
N ALA A 561 -29.26 11.06 16.66
CA ALA A 561 -27.98 10.85 17.33
C ALA A 561 -27.83 9.41 17.86
N ALA A 562 -28.92 8.81 18.38
CA ALA A 562 -28.94 7.42 18.83
C ALA A 562 -28.71 6.45 17.67
N LEU A 563 -29.39 6.66 16.55
CA LEU A 563 -29.17 5.87 15.35
C LEU A 563 -27.70 5.94 14.90
N LEU A 564 -27.12 7.15 14.81
CA LEU A 564 -25.74 7.36 14.36
C LEU A 564 -24.71 6.78 15.33
N ASN A 565 -24.97 6.78 16.64
CA ASN A 565 -24.09 6.16 17.65
C ASN A 565 -24.24 4.64 17.72
N SER A 566 -25.21 4.05 17.04
CA SER A 566 -25.50 2.62 17.16
C SER A 566 -24.36 1.74 16.59
N PRO A 567 -24.20 0.52 17.10
CA PRO A 567 -23.30 -0.47 16.51
C PRO A 567 -23.64 -0.76 15.04
N LEU A 568 -24.92 -0.72 14.66
CA LEU A 568 -25.34 -0.92 13.27
C LEU A 568 -24.71 0.08 12.31
N ILE A 569 -24.73 1.36 12.64
CA ILE A 569 -24.17 2.40 11.76
C ILE A 569 -22.64 2.35 11.74
N THR A 570 -22.00 2.08 12.87
CA THR A 570 -20.55 1.85 12.92
C THR A 570 -20.16 0.63 12.09
N TRP A 571 -20.92 -0.48 12.19
CA TRP A 571 -20.70 -1.68 11.38
C TRP A 571 -20.91 -1.39 9.90
N PHE A 572 -21.97 -0.69 9.53
CA PHE A 572 -22.25 -0.29 8.15
C PHE A 572 -21.11 0.58 7.58
N PHE A 573 -20.65 1.56 8.34
CA PHE A 573 -19.51 2.41 7.95
C PHE A 573 -18.24 1.58 7.69
N ARG A 574 -17.93 0.64 8.58
CA ARG A 574 -16.77 -0.25 8.42
C ARG A 574 -16.88 -1.19 7.20
N CYS A 575 -18.09 -1.52 6.77
CA CYS A 575 -18.32 -2.31 5.56
C CYS A 575 -18.11 -1.50 4.27
N ILE A 576 -18.51 -0.23 4.25
CA ILE A 576 -18.41 0.63 3.08
C ILE A 576 -17.07 1.38 2.96
N GLU A 577 -16.34 1.56 4.07
CA GLU A 577 -15.00 2.15 4.11
C GLU A 577 -14.08 1.23 4.92
N PRO A 578 -13.50 0.19 4.29
CA PRO A 578 -12.83 -0.91 4.98
C PRO A 578 -11.43 -0.58 5.53
N ARG A 579 -11.05 0.68 5.66
CA ARG A 579 -9.75 1.12 6.20
C ARG A 579 -9.65 0.94 7.71
N ARG A 580 -9.97 -0.25 8.18
CA ARG A 580 -9.94 -0.61 9.59
C ARG A 580 -8.52 -0.55 10.14
N GLY A 581 -8.36 -0.03 11.36
CA GLY A 581 -7.07 -0.01 12.07
C GLY A 581 -6.11 1.11 11.67
N ARG A 582 -6.41 1.93 10.69
CA ARG A 582 -5.61 3.12 10.39
C ARG A 582 -5.89 4.21 11.42
N ALA A 583 -4.84 4.86 11.91
CA ALA A 583 -4.94 5.99 12.84
C ALA A 583 -5.83 7.15 12.33
N PHE A 584 -6.23 7.13 11.06
CA PHE A 584 -6.95 8.17 10.35
C PHE A 584 -8.06 7.61 9.44
N ALA A 585 -8.88 6.65 9.94
CA ALA A 585 -10.15 6.37 9.28
C ALA A 585 -10.96 7.68 9.25
N GLU A 586 -11.38 8.09 8.06
CA GLU A 586 -12.06 9.38 7.87
C GLU A 586 -13.45 9.16 7.30
N LEU A 587 -14.45 9.55 8.09
CA LEU A 587 -15.83 9.66 7.63
C LEU A 587 -15.92 10.82 6.62
N LYS A 588 -16.69 10.66 5.55
CA LYS A 588 -16.93 11.67 4.52
C LYS A 588 -18.43 11.85 4.31
N ILE A 589 -18.85 13.00 3.79
CA ILE A 589 -20.27 13.27 3.48
C ILE A 589 -20.87 12.15 2.61
N LYS A 590 -20.12 11.64 1.63
CA LYS A 590 -20.58 10.54 0.79
C LYS A 590 -20.91 9.26 1.57
N HIS A 591 -20.22 9.00 2.69
CA HIS A 591 -20.48 7.85 3.56
C HIS A 591 -21.73 8.10 4.41
N LEU A 592 -21.82 9.30 5.03
CA LEU A 592 -22.99 9.70 5.81
C LEU A 592 -24.29 9.61 5.01
N ARG A 593 -24.28 10.12 3.75
CA ARG A 593 -25.44 10.09 2.88
C ARG A 593 -25.99 8.68 2.62
N ARG A 594 -25.16 7.65 2.76
CA ARG A 594 -25.51 6.25 2.53
C ARG A 594 -26.05 5.53 3.77
N PHE A 595 -25.91 6.11 4.97
CA PHE A 595 -26.35 5.44 6.18
C PHE A 595 -27.85 5.17 6.13
N PRO A 596 -28.28 3.93 6.46
CA PRO A 596 -29.70 3.60 6.46
C PRO A 596 -30.42 4.31 7.61
N VAL A 597 -31.65 4.74 7.35
CA VAL A 597 -32.55 5.31 8.34
C VAL A 597 -33.87 4.52 8.34
N PRO A 598 -34.59 4.45 9.47
CA PRO A 598 -35.89 3.79 9.52
C PRO A 598 -36.85 4.37 8.49
N SER A 599 -37.66 3.52 7.85
CA SER A 599 -38.65 3.94 6.87
C SER A 599 -39.80 4.71 7.55
N LYS A 600 -40.58 5.49 6.77
CA LYS A 600 -41.79 6.14 7.25
C LYS A 600 -42.86 5.13 7.75
N ALA A 601 -42.78 3.88 7.28
CA ALA A 601 -43.63 2.79 7.69
C ALA A 601 -43.05 2.01 8.91
N ALA A 602 -42.02 2.52 9.56
CA ALA A 602 -41.54 1.95 10.82
C ALA A 602 -42.60 2.07 11.89
N ASP A 603 -42.58 1.13 12.82
CA ASP A 603 -43.50 1.13 13.98
C ASP A 603 -43.36 2.47 14.76
N PRO A 604 -44.45 3.28 14.83
CA PRO A 604 -44.40 4.58 15.50
C PRO A 604 -44.05 4.48 16.99
N GLU A 605 -44.43 3.39 17.66
CA GLU A 605 -44.12 3.18 19.07
C GLU A 605 -42.61 2.94 19.27
N LEU A 606 -42.00 2.13 18.41
CA LEU A 606 -40.53 1.92 18.44
C LEU A 606 -39.79 3.20 18.19
N VAL A 607 -40.23 4.02 17.23
CA VAL A 607 -39.62 5.31 16.94
C VAL A 607 -39.73 6.28 18.11
N GLN A 608 -40.92 6.35 18.75
CA GLN A 608 -41.13 7.18 19.94
C GLN A 608 -40.24 6.71 21.10
N ARG A 609 -40.18 5.40 21.34
CA ARG A 609 -39.26 4.82 22.35
C ARG A 609 -37.80 5.12 22.08
N LEU A 610 -37.36 5.11 20.81
CA LEU A 610 -36.01 5.53 20.46
C LEU A 610 -35.77 6.99 20.83
N ASN A 611 -36.67 7.89 20.45
CA ASN A 611 -36.58 9.32 20.73
C ASN A 611 -36.49 9.61 22.23
N ASP A 612 -37.40 9.02 23.04
CA ASP A 612 -37.48 9.27 24.47
C ASP A 612 -36.27 8.72 25.23
N ARG A 613 -35.85 7.49 24.88
CA ARG A 613 -34.70 6.85 25.54
C ARG A 613 -33.39 7.53 25.15
N SER A 614 -33.25 8.04 23.92
CA SER A 614 -32.07 8.77 23.50
C SER A 614 -31.92 10.10 24.21
N LEU A 615 -33.02 10.83 24.42
CA LEU A 615 -33.03 12.03 25.23
C LEU A 615 -32.62 11.75 26.69
N ARG A 616 -33.17 10.67 27.27
CA ARG A 616 -32.77 10.22 28.60
C ARG A 616 -31.30 9.85 28.67
N ARG A 617 -30.79 9.14 27.68
CA ARG A 617 -29.38 8.76 27.59
C ARG A 617 -28.44 9.98 27.53
N ALA A 618 -28.82 11.02 26.79
CA ALA A 618 -28.07 12.28 26.75
C ALA A 618 -28.04 12.96 28.12
N ARG A 619 -29.14 12.98 28.86
CA ARG A 619 -29.19 13.51 30.24
C ARG A 619 -28.30 12.73 31.19
N LEU A 620 -28.32 11.39 31.15
CA LEU A 620 -27.44 10.54 31.96
C LEU A 620 -25.92 10.84 31.68
N ALA A 621 -25.55 11.14 30.44
CA ALA A 621 -24.18 11.52 30.12
C ALA A 621 -23.78 12.84 30.79
N GLN A 622 -24.69 13.83 30.81
CA GLN A 622 -24.46 15.12 31.48
C GLN A 622 -24.40 14.96 33.01
N GLU A 623 -25.30 14.16 33.59
CA GLU A 623 -25.30 13.85 35.03
C GLU A 623 -24.03 13.17 35.49
N ARG A 624 -23.56 12.14 34.73
CA ARG A 624 -22.28 11.46 35.03
C ARG A 624 -21.11 12.41 35.14
N ARG A 625 -21.11 13.46 34.34
CA ARG A 625 -20.03 14.46 34.35
C ARG A 625 -19.98 15.29 35.63
N ARG A 626 -21.10 15.48 36.30
CA ARG A 626 -21.23 16.25 37.52
C ARG A 626 -20.91 15.44 38.78
N ILE A 627 -20.69 14.13 38.63
CA ILE A 627 -20.39 13.22 39.75
C ILE A 627 -18.88 13.24 39.99
N ASP A 628 -18.46 13.68 41.16
CA ASP A 628 -17.05 13.67 41.59
C ASP A 628 -16.66 12.34 42.23
N ASP A 629 -17.60 11.68 42.92
CA ASP A 629 -17.39 10.39 43.56
C ASP A 629 -17.17 9.25 42.55
N GLU A 630 -16.10 8.47 42.71
CA GLU A 630 -15.69 7.44 41.77
C GLU A 630 -16.66 6.25 41.75
N VAL A 631 -17.21 5.87 42.92
CA VAL A 631 -18.15 4.74 43.03
C VAL A 631 -19.48 5.12 42.36
N ALA A 632 -19.99 6.32 42.66
CA ALA A 632 -21.20 6.84 42.02
C ALA A 632 -21.02 7.01 40.50
N ARG A 633 -19.81 7.43 40.05
CA ARG A 633 -19.48 7.53 38.62
C ARG A 633 -19.44 6.17 37.94
N ALA A 634 -18.94 5.13 38.62
CA ALA A 634 -18.92 3.76 38.12
C ALA A 634 -20.38 3.19 38.03
N ALA A 635 -21.22 3.44 39.04
CA ALA A 635 -22.64 3.06 39.05
C ALA A 635 -23.35 3.75 37.88
N MET A 636 -23.19 5.03 37.68
CA MET A 636 -23.77 5.78 36.56
C MET A 636 -23.30 5.24 35.20
N THR A 637 -22.04 4.84 35.08
CA THR A 637 -21.51 4.19 33.86
C THR A 637 -22.23 2.87 33.56
N SER A 638 -22.58 2.09 34.56
CA SER A 638 -23.37 0.87 34.40
C SER A 638 -24.79 1.17 33.90
N ILE A 639 -25.45 2.18 34.47
CA ILE A 639 -26.80 2.64 34.03
C ILE A 639 -26.75 3.10 32.56
N ILE A 640 -25.73 3.85 32.20
CA ILE A 640 -25.50 4.32 30.83
C ILE A 640 -25.35 3.11 29.88
N ARG A 641 -24.56 2.11 30.24
CA ARG A 641 -24.40 0.90 29.44
C ARG A 641 -25.72 0.17 29.20
N GLN A 642 -26.56 0.00 30.25
CA GLN A 642 -27.88 -0.58 30.08
C GLN A 642 -28.78 0.24 29.15
N ALA A 643 -28.70 1.58 29.24
CA ALA A 643 -29.44 2.46 28.33
C ALA A 643 -28.96 2.31 26.87
N ASP A 644 -27.64 2.19 26.65
CA ASP A 644 -27.06 1.95 25.33
C ASP A 644 -27.54 0.58 24.76
N GLU A 645 -27.51 -0.50 25.55
CA GLU A 645 -28.02 -1.83 25.15
C GLU A 645 -29.51 -1.79 24.76
N GLN A 646 -30.34 -1.04 25.49
CA GLN A 646 -31.74 -0.86 25.15
C GLN A 646 -31.95 -0.09 23.85
N LEU A 647 -31.13 0.94 23.59
CA LEU A 647 -31.16 1.70 22.33
C LEU A 647 -30.70 0.84 21.14
N GLU A 648 -29.70 -0.02 21.34
CA GLU A 648 -29.21 -0.98 20.33
C GLU A 648 -30.36 -1.92 19.89
N GLN A 649 -31.08 -2.48 20.83
CA GLN A 649 -32.22 -3.40 20.57
C GLN A 649 -33.35 -2.70 19.80
N ILE A 650 -33.68 -1.45 20.17
CA ILE A 650 -34.67 -0.67 19.43
C ILE A 650 -34.23 -0.42 18.01
N VAL A 651 -32.97 -0.03 17.81
CA VAL A 651 -32.41 0.20 16.45
C VAL A 651 -32.49 -1.10 15.63
N PHE A 652 -32.04 -2.24 16.17
CA PHE A 652 -32.10 -3.51 15.46
C PHE A 652 -33.54 -3.89 15.07
N SER A 653 -34.48 -3.66 15.97
CA SER A 653 -35.92 -3.93 15.72
C SER A 653 -36.48 -3.03 14.61
N LEU A 654 -36.11 -1.74 14.56
CA LEU A 654 -36.51 -0.80 13.51
C LEU A 654 -36.04 -1.24 12.13
N PHE A 655 -34.89 -1.93 12.05
CA PHE A 655 -34.33 -2.47 10.79
C PHE A 655 -34.74 -3.95 10.59
N ARG A 656 -35.55 -4.55 11.46
CA ARG A 656 -36.03 -5.95 11.37
C ARG A 656 -34.87 -6.95 11.16
N LEU A 657 -33.79 -6.76 11.92
CA LEU A 657 -32.65 -7.66 11.87
C LEU A 657 -32.90 -8.92 12.70
N SER A 658 -32.60 -10.09 12.15
CA SER A 658 -32.64 -11.37 12.90
C SER A 658 -31.52 -11.40 13.96
N ASP A 659 -31.72 -12.23 14.99
CA ASP A 659 -30.77 -12.35 16.10
C ASP A 659 -29.35 -12.69 15.66
N ASP A 660 -29.18 -13.59 14.69
CA ASP A 660 -27.88 -13.95 14.11
C ASP A 660 -27.17 -12.72 13.49
N ARG A 661 -27.93 -11.84 12.82
CA ARG A 661 -27.39 -10.61 12.22
C ARG A 661 -27.03 -9.59 13.29
N GLN A 662 -27.84 -9.46 14.33
CA GLN A 662 -27.55 -8.58 15.47
C GLN A 662 -26.28 -9.02 16.19
N GLU A 663 -26.17 -10.32 16.52
CA GLU A 663 -24.99 -10.88 17.18
C GLU A 663 -23.72 -10.66 16.36
N ARG A 664 -23.78 -10.88 15.04
CA ARG A 664 -22.64 -10.60 14.14
C ARG A 664 -22.24 -9.13 14.19
N ILE A 665 -23.18 -8.20 14.08
CA ILE A 665 -22.90 -6.76 14.13
C ILE A 665 -22.23 -6.40 15.45
N LEU A 666 -22.76 -6.87 16.58
CA LEU A 666 -22.22 -6.60 17.91
C LEU A 666 -20.81 -7.18 18.08
N ARG A 667 -20.57 -8.41 17.66
CA ARG A 667 -19.26 -9.05 17.72
C ARG A 667 -18.21 -8.30 16.88
N GLU A 668 -18.59 -7.78 15.72
CA GLU A 668 -17.67 -7.08 14.81
C GLU A 668 -17.45 -5.62 15.18
N THR A 669 -18.30 -5.02 16.01
CA THR A 669 -18.18 -3.61 16.42
C THR A 669 -17.61 -3.43 17.83
N ARG A 670 -17.82 -4.36 18.74
CA ARG A 670 -17.25 -4.29 20.09
C ARG A 670 -15.71 -4.37 20.02
N PRO A 671 -15.01 -3.56 20.82
CA PRO A 671 -13.55 -3.70 20.92
C PRO A 671 -13.21 -5.09 21.45
N ALA A 672 -12.17 -5.73 20.88
CA ALA A 672 -11.62 -6.95 21.44
C ALA A 672 -11.26 -6.71 22.92
N PRO A 673 -11.52 -7.67 23.83
CA PRO A 673 -11.13 -7.51 25.22
C PRO A 673 -9.62 -7.19 25.26
N THR A 674 -9.29 -6.05 25.84
CA THR A 674 -7.90 -5.64 26.03
C THR A 674 -7.20 -6.72 26.83
N ARG A 675 -6.33 -7.51 26.20
CA ARG A 675 -5.34 -8.30 26.95
C ARG A 675 -4.59 -7.30 27.82
N ARG A 676 -4.77 -7.39 29.15
CA ARG A 676 -3.97 -6.63 30.12
C ARG A 676 -2.51 -6.83 29.69
N ARG A 677 -1.85 -5.74 29.33
CA ARG A 677 -0.40 -5.74 29.24
C ARG A 677 0.09 -6.10 30.64
N ASN A 678 0.54 -7.34 30.82
CA ASN A 678 1.38 -7.66 31.95
C ASN A 678 2.61 -6.76 31.80
N SER A 679 2.68 -5.74 32.64
CA SER A 679 3.88 -4.92 32.90
C SER A 679 4.85 -5.80 33.70
N GLY A 680 5.43 -6.79 33.04
CA GLY A 680 6.62 -7.48 33.50
C GLY A 680 7.80 -6.85 32.78
N ALA A 681 8.52 -5.97 33.41
CA ALA A 681 9.82 -5.52 32.95
C ALA A 681 10.75 -6.73 32.89
N PRO A 682 11.55 -6.92 31.86
CA PRO A 682 12.71 -7.81 31.91
C PRO A 682 13.89 -7.09 32.54
N PRO A 683 14.85 -7.84 33.13
CA PRO A 683 16.10 -7.28 33.64
C PRO A 683 17.00 -6.77 32.52
#